data_c3d5945df0e0e7dd4ea6f442f0f3ec90
#
_entry.id   c3d5945df0e0e7dd4ea6f442f0f3ec90
#
_cell.length_a   1.000
_cell.length_b   1.000
_cell.length_c   1.000
_cell.angle_alpha   90.00
_cell.angle_beta   90.00
_cell.angle_gamma   90.00
#
_symmetry.space_group_name_H-M   'P 1'
#
loop_
_entity.id
_entity.type
_entity.pdbx_description
1 polymer ?
#
loop_
_entity_poly.entity_id
_entity_poly.type
_entity_poly.pdbx_seq_one_letter_code
_entity_poly.pdbx_strand_id
1 'polypeptide(L)'
;DIGEIETICHFRGAKEFMPNVEFILDIGGQDMKALMIKDGVINNILLNEACSSGCGSFIEGFSKSLGISIDEFAKLAISSKRPVDLGSRCTVFMNSKVKQVQKEGVSVSDISAGLSYSVIKNALYKVIKIRNFDELGKNIIVQGGTFYNDGILRSFEKITGINVVRPEIAGLMGAYGAALISKENHKENEISTIITRDKINDFTIETSCERCGICGNNCLLTINKFSETEKYITGNRCERPLGEIAKKKNVPNLYKYKLKRIFSYKPLSKEEAIRGEIGIPRVLNMYENYPFWFTFLTKLKFKVVLSPISNKEIFKLGIETIPSESACYPAKISHGHIMYLINKGLKIIFYPCVPYEYKEDSGANNHYNCPMVTSYPDVIKNNIDDLKEKNIKYLSPFLSLHNKEKLYKRLYEIFEEFNVTKKEIIEAVDAAFNERENVVSDIRKKGEETLKYIEEHKMKGIVLSGRPYHIDPEINHGLTDIITSFNMAVLTEDSVAHLGNLERPIRVVDQWMYHTRLYRAAAFVKERTDLELIQLTSFGCGLDAVTSDQVAEILASRGKMYTLIKIDEGSNLGAVKIRIRSLKAAMEEREKNNVKLKNIDNSYKKNLFTKEMKKDWTILAPQMSPIHFQFIEKAVRASGYNIDVLPANDKEAIEEGIKYVNNDACYPSILVIGQMINALKSGKYDPNKTALIISQTGGGCRATNYVGFLKKGLREAGFPNVPIISLNVLGMERQPGFKISYRLIKKLMMGVIYGDLFIRVLYRVRPYETVKGSANKL
;
A
#
# COMPACT_ATOMS: atom_id res chain seq x y z
N ASP A 1 -20.37 23.03 23.40
CA ASP A 1 -19.00 22.58 23.17
C ASP A 1 -18.76 22.43 21.67
N ILE A 2 -17.60 22.90 21.20
CA ILE A 2 -17.17 22.78 19.80
C ILE A 2 -16.08 21.69 19.75
N GLY A 3 -16.29 20.65 18.94
CA GLY A 3 -15.31 19.63 18.69
C GLY A 3 -14.45 19.97 17.49
N GLU A 4 -13.13 20.08 17.66
CA GLU A 4 -12.22 20.35 16.56
C GLU A 4 -11.29 19.16 16.30
N ILE A 5 -10.72 19.07 15.09
CA ILE A 5 -9.85 17.99 14.67
C ILE A 5 -8.44 18.23 15.24
N GLU A 6 -7.89 17.22 15.89
CA GLU A 6 -6.59 17.27 16.53
C GLU A 6 -5.48 17.81 15.61
N THR A 7 -5.43 17.38 14.35
CA THR A 7 -4.43 17.84 13.37
C THR A 7 -4.56 19.34 13.07
N ILE A 8 -5.79 19.90 13.08
CA ILE A 8 -6.04 21.33 12.91
C ILE A 8 -5.59 22.08 14.17
N CYS A 9 -5.87 21.54 15.37
CA CYS A 9 -5.38 22.12 16.62
C CYS A 9 -3.85 22.18 16.65
N HIS A 10 -3.17 21.09 16.29
CA HIS A 10 -1.72 21.06 16.20
C HIS A 10 -1.16 22.08 15.21
N PHE A 11 -1.78 22.20 14.03
CA PHE A 11 -1.39 23.20 13.04
C PHE A 11 -1.63 24.61 13.53
N ARG A 12 -2.79 24.89 14.14
CA ARG A 12 -3.11 26.22 14.66
C ARG A 12 -2.17 26.64 15.77
N GLY A 13 -1.86 25.71 16.70
CA GLY A 13 -0.87 25.95 17.77
C GLY A 13 0.53 26.22 17.21
N ALA A 14 1.00 25.44 16.24
CA ALA A 14 2.30 25.63 15.62
C ALA A 14 2.40 26.98 14.89
N LYS A 15 1.36 27.38 14.19
CA LYS A 15 1.31 28.67 13.45
C LYS A 15 1.45 29.88 14.36
N GLU A 16 1.07 29.78 15.62
CA GLU A 16 1.24 30.85 16.60
C GLU A 16 2.72 31.06 16.94
N PHE A 17 3.49 29.97 17.09
CA PHE A 17 4.92 30.04 17.34
C PHE A 17 5.75 30.36 16.08
N MET A 18 5.27 29.92 14.93
CA MET A 18 5.97 30.09 13.64
C MET A 18 4.94 30.32 12.52
N PRO A 19 4.55 31.58 12.23
CA PRO A 19 3.53 31.90 11.22
C PRO A 19 3.80 31.33 9.82
N ASN A 20 5.07 31.19 9.47
CA ASN A 20 5.56 30.66 8.20
C ASN A 20 6.02 29.20 8.30
N VAL A 21 5.48 28.42 9.22
CA VAL A 21 5.81 27.00 9.36
C VAL A 21 5.54 26.22 8.06
N GLU A 22 6.51 25.39 7.65
CA GLU A 22 6.47 24.56 6.44
C GLU A 22 6.29 23.09 6.76
N PHE A 23 6.77 22.68 7.94
CA PHE A 23 6.68 21.29 8.39
C PHE A 23 6.48 21.18 9.89
N ILE A 24 5.57 20.32 10.29
CA ILE A 24 5.30 19.98 11.69
C ILE A 24 5.46 18.48 11.86
N LEU A 25 6.28 18.07 12.82
CA LEU A 25 6.39 16.69 13.25
C LEU A 25 5.97 16.57 14.70
N ASP A 26 4.85 15.92 14.92
CA ASP A 26 4.34 15.55 16.23
C ASP A 26 4.65 14.08 16.52
N ILE A 27 5.34 13.79 17.62
CA ILE A 27 5.56 12.43 18.09
C ILE A 27 5.02 12.31 19.51
N GLY A 28 3.89 11.65 19.63
CA GLY A 28 3.24 11.30 20.88
C GLY A 28 3.80 10.04 21.52
N GLY A 29 3.10 9.53 22.53
CA GLY A 29 3.43 8.27 23.21
C GLY A 29 3.22 7.05 22.33
N GLN A 30 2.16 7.01 21.54
CA GLN A 30 1.76 5.86 20.71
C GLN A 30 1.49 6.17 19.26
N ASP A 31 1.41 7.43 18.90
CA ASP A 31 1.13 7.90 17.55
C ASP A 31 2.15 8.94 17.08
N MET A 32 2.14 9.19 15.79
CA MET A 32 2.97 10.21 15.18
C MET A 32 2.20 10.84 14.02
N LYS A 33 2.34 12.16 13.92
CA LYS A 33 1.72 12.95 12.84
C LYS A 33 2.77 13.82 12.18
N ALA A 34 2.74 13.90 10.87
CA ALA A 34 3.54 14.86 10.12
C ALA A 34 2.61 15.67 9.21
N LEU A 35 2.73 17.00 9.30
CA LEU A 35 1.97 17.94 8.49
C LEU A 35 2.93 18.69 7.58
N MET A 36 2.69 18.63 6.29
CA MET A 36 3.39 19.44 5.30
C MET A 36 2.52 20.65 4.96
N ILE A 37 3.07 21.82 5.16
CA ILE A 37 2.38 23.10 4.95
C ILE A 37 3.01 23.78 3.74
N LYS A 38 2.17 24.28 2.84
CA LYS A 38 2.60 25.02 1.68
C LYS A 38 1.65 26.18 1.43
N ASP A 39 2.20 27.35 1.24
CA ASP A 39 1.40 28.58 1.06
C ASP A 39 0.44 28.85 2.24
N GLY A 40 0.86 28.50 3.48
CA GLY A 40 0.10 28.70 4.70
C GLY A 40 -1.07 27.75 4.94
N VAL A 41 -1.22 26.69 4.11
CA VAL A 41 -2.26 25.66 4.24
C VAL A 41 -1.67 24.26 4.30
N ILE A 42 -2.40 23.34 4.93
CA ILE A 42 -1.99 21.93 5.00
C ILE A 42 -2.07 21.33 3.59
N ASN A 43 -0.92 20.88 3.11
CA ASN A 43 -0.79 20.25 1.80
C ASN A 43 -0.80 18.71 1.87
N ASN A 44 -0.27 18.15 2.95
CA ASN A 44 -0.26 16.70 3.19
C ASN A 44 -0.29 16.38 4.68
N ILE A 45 -0.96 15.30 5.04
CA ILE A 45 -1.06 14.78 6.40
C ILE A 45 -0.65 13.31 6.39
N LEU A 46 0.37 12.99 7.16
CA LEU A 46 0.86 11.63 7.31
C LEU A 46 0.72 11.20 8.78
N LEU A 47 0.09 10.08 9.00
CA LEU A 47 -0.19 9.54 10.34
C LEU A 47 0.38 8.14 10.47
N ASN A 48 0.96 7.85 11.63
CA ASN A 48 1.35 6.49 12.01
C ASN A 48 0.68 6.12 13.32
N GLU A 49 -0.30 5.26 13.25
CA GLU A 49 -1.07 4.79 14.40
C GLU A 49 -0.92 3.27 14.61
N ALA A 50 -0.23 2.60 13.66
CA ALA A 50 -0.13 1.13 13.64
C ALA A 50 1.18 0.59 14.21
N CYS A 51 2.20 1.43 14.43
CA CYS A 51 3.51 0.96 14.84
C CYS A 51 4.16 1.90 15.88
N SER A 52 4.34 1.40 17.10
CA SER A 52 5.00 2.13 18.19
C SER A 52 6.50 2.37 17.98
N SER A 53 7.14 1.75 16.99
CA SER A 53 8.60 1.83 16.77
C SER A 53 9.14 3.22 16.41
N GLY A 54 8.28 4.20 16.23
CA GLY A 54 8.62 5.60 16.01
C GLY A 54 8.04 6.54 17.07
N CYS A 55 7.51 6.04 18.18
CA CYS A 55 6.78 6.80 19.20
C CYS A 55 7.42 6.70 20.58
N GLY A 56 6.96 7.51 21.52
CA GLY A 56 7.53 7.60 22.88
C GLY A 56 7.51 6.29 23.68
N SER A 57 6.46 5.47 23.52
CA SER A 57 6.35 4.17 24.18
C SER A 57 7.46 3.18 23.78
N PHE A 58 8.03 3.33 22.59
CA PHE A 58 9.21 2.58 22.18
C PHE A 58 10.43 2.92 23.04
N ILE A 59 10.71 4.20 23.23
CA ILE A 59 11.82 4.66 24.09
C ILE A 59 11.57 4.29 25.55
N GLU A 60 10.36 4.47 26.06
CA GLU A 60 9.98 4.07 27.41
C GLU A 60 10.20 2.56 27.66
N GLY A 61 9.80 1.73 26.73
CA GLY A 61 10.01 0.28 26.81
C GLY A 61 11.49 -0.10 26.88
N PHE A 62 12.34 0.55 26.08
CA PHE A 62 13.78 0.30 26.09
C PHE A 62 14.48 0.91 27.31
N SER A 63 14.12 2.11 27.77
CA SER A 63 14.70 2.69 29.00
C SER A 63 14.42 1.77 30.21
N LYS A 64 13.19 1.26 30.35
CA LYS A 64 12.84 0.24 31.36
C LYS A 64 13.68 -1.04 31.22
N SER A 65 13.86 -1.53 29.99
CA SER A 65 14.66 -2.75 29.75
C SER A 65 16.15 -2.57 30.00
N LEU A 66 16.65 -1.33 29.92
CA LEU A 66 18.03 -0.94 30.27
C LEU A 66 18.18 -0.61 31.73
N GLY A 67 17.10 -0.55 32.52
CA GLY A 67 17.10 -0.22 33.95
C GLY A 67 17.38 1.25 34.26
N ILE A 68 17.04 2.15 33.33
CA ILE A 68 17.28 3.61 33.47
C ILE A 68 16.00 4.42 33.32
N SER A 69 15.94 5.61 33.87
CA SER A 69 14.83 6.54 33.66
C SER A 69 14.89 7.16 32.26
N ILE A 70 13.74 7.72 31.79
CA ILE A 70 13.67 8.41 30.48
C ILE A 70 14.62 9.62 30.45
N ASP A 71 14.73 10.38 31.56
CA ASP A 71 15.61 11.53 31.65
C ASP A 71 17.07 11.12 31.59
N GLU A 72 17.43 10.03 32.28
CA GLU A 72 18.78 9.46 32.24
C GLU A 72 19.08 8.93 30.82
N PHE A 73 18.13 8.27 30.20
CA PHE A 73 18.25 7.83 28.80
C PHE A 73 18.57 8.99 27.86
N ALA A 74 17.87 10.13 27.99
CA ALA A 74 18.12 11.32 27.18
C ALA A 74 19.55 11.89 27.42
N LYS A 75 19.98 12.01 28.65
CA LYS A 75 21.32 12.46 28.99
C LYS A 75 22.42 11.55 28.47
N LEU A 76 22.24 10.24 28.59
CA LEU A 76 23.16 9.24 28.06
C LEU A 76 23.21 9.28 26.54
N ALA A 77 22.06 9.42 25.84
CA ALA A 77 22.03 9.55 24.42
C ALA A 77 22.84 10.74 23.89
N ILE A 78 22.75 11.89 24.56
CA ILE A 78 23.51 13.09 24.19
C ILE A 78 25.02 12.93 24.47
N SER A 79 25.39 12.25 25.55
CA SER A 79 26.79 12.02 25.94
C SER A 79 27.52 10.99 25.09
N SER A 80 26.80 10.27 24.24
CA SER A 80 27.34 9.20 23.37
C SER A 80 28.40 9.74 22.41
N LYS A 81 29.55 9.06 22.36
CA LYS A 81 30.65 9.37 21.43
C LYS A 81 30.60 8.52 20.15
N ARG A 82 29.99 7.34 20.21
CA ARG A 82 29.90 6.36 19.09
C ARG A 82 28.53 5.70 19.07
N PRO A 83 27.47 6.41 18.67
CA PRO A 83 26.13 5.84 18.58
C PRO A 83 26.14 4.54 17.81
N VAL A 84 25.61 3.47 18.38
CA VAL A 84 25.50 2.19 17.68
C VAL A 84 24.40 2.25 16.64
N ASP A 85 24.70 1.80 15.43
CA ASP A 85 23.66 1.75 14.41
C ASP A 85 22.75 0.51 14.59
N LEU A 86 21.55 0.78 15.04
CA LEU A 86 20.50 -0.22 15.23
C LEU A 86 19.58 -0.35 14.02
N GLY A 87 19.74 0.52 13.02
CA GLY A 87 18.88 0.58 11.84
C GLY A 87 17.47 1.10 12.17
N SER A 88 16.54 0.85 11.22
CA SER A 88 15.12 1.21 11.35
C SER A 88 14.26 -0.05 11.33
N ARG A 89 14.16 -0.75 12.46
CA ARG A 89 13.43 -2.03 12.60
C ARG A 89 12.19 -1.88 13.46
N CYS A 90 11.24 -2.81 13.36
CA CYS A 90 10.13 -2.86 14.30
C CYS A 90 10.63 -3.27 15.70
N THR A 91 9.84 -2.97 16.73
CA THR A 91 10.20 -3.19 18.13
C THR A 91 10.66 -4.62 18.44
N VAL A 92 10.03 -5.63 17.84
CA VAL A 92 10.36 -7.05 18.06
C VAL A 92 11.79 -7.36 17.61
N PHE A 93 12.15 -6.97 16.39
CA PHE A 93 13.50 -7.18 15.86
C PHE A 93 14.54 -6.26 16.52
N MET A 94 14.11 -5.09 16.98
CA MET A 94 14.98 -4.16 17.72
C MET A 94 15.42 -4.74 19.07
N ASN A 95 14.52 -5.39 19.82
CA ASN A 95 14.85 -6.10 21.04
C ASN A 95 15.99 -7.10 20.87
N SER A 96 15.92 -7.91 19.82
CA SER A 96 16.98 -8.88 19.51
C SER A 96 18.31 -8.21 19.21
N LYS A 97 18.26 -7.08 18.46
CA LYS A 97 19.48 -6.32 18.11
C LYS A 97 20.09 -5.63 19.31
N VAL A 98 19.28 -5.01 20.16
CA VAL A 98 19.76 -4.37 21.40
C VAL A 98 20.42 -5.40 22.32
N LYS A 99 19.80 -6.57 22.54
CA LYS A 99 20.40 -7.66 23.33
C LYS A 99 21.70 -8.17 22.72
N GLN A 100 21.81 -8.21 21.39
CA GLN A 100 23.05 -8.58 20.71
C GLN A 100 24.16 -7.58 21.01
N VAL A 101 23.94 -6.28 20.79
CA VAL A 101 24.99 -5.25 21.01
C VAL A 101 25.35 -5.08 22.48
N GLN A 102 24.42 -5.34 23.42
CA GLN A 102 24.74 -5.42 24.85
C GLN A 102 25.73 -6.56 25.14
N LYS A 103 25.52 -7.76 24.53
CA LYS A 103 26.47 -8.89 24.66
C LYS A 103 27.82 -8.59 24.01
N GLU A 104 27.86 -7.75 23.01
CA GLU A 104 29.08 -7.26 22.36
C GLU A 104 29.81 -6.19 23.17
N GLY A 105 29.27 -5.77 24.33
CA GLY A 105 29.90 -4.81 25.25
C GLY A 105 29.70 -3.35 24.84
N VAL A 106 28.71 -3.03 24.00
CA VAL A 106 28.40 -1.63 23.66
C VAL A 106 27.84 -0.91 24.85
N SER A 107 28.31 0.33 25.09
CA SER A 107 27.88 1.15 26.23
C SER A 107 26.39 1.50 26.18
N VAL A 108 25.78 1.70 27.36
CA VAL A 108 24.36 2.11 27.43
C VAL A 108 24.16 3.46 26.76
N SER A 109 25.12 4.39 26.84
CA SER A 109 25.06 5.69 26.17
C SER A 109 24.98 5.53 24.62
N ASP A 110 25.82 4.65 24.06
CA ASP A 110 25.84 4.40 22.60
C ASP A 110 24.57 3.68 22.12
N ILE A 111 24.00 2.81 22.98
CA ILE A 111 22.70 2.14 22.69
C ILE A 111 21.56 3.16 22.76
N SER A 112 21.54 4.03 23.79
CA SER A 112 20.50 5.07 23.93
C SER A 112 20.51 6.05 22.77
N ALA A 113 21.68 6.47 22.32
CA ALA A 113 21.81 7.30 21.12
C ALA A 113 21.35 6.54 19.85
N GLY A 114 21.75 5.28 19.69
CA GLY A 114 21.34 4.43 18.57
C GLY A 114 19.82 4.24 18.49
N LEU A 115 19.15 4.07 19.63
CA LEU A 115 17.68 3.99 19.71
C LEU A 115 17.04 5.33 19.35
N SER A 116 17.57 6.46 19.80
CA SER A 116 17.08 7.80 19.43
C SER A 116 17.18 8.04 17.94
N TYR A 117 18.30 7.70 17.31
CA TYR A 117 18.44 7.71 15.85
C TYR A 117 17.44 6.80 15.15
N SER A 118 17.18 5.61 15.71
CA SER A 118 16.24 4.66 15.13
C SER A 118 14.81 5.19 15.09
N VAL A 119 14.35 5.87 16.16
CA VAL A 119 13.02 6.53 16.20
C VAL A 119 12.88 7.51 15.04
N ILE A 120 13.84 8.41 14.90
CA ILE A 120 13.79 9.44 13.86
C ILE A 120 13.95 8.84 12.45
N LYS A 121 14.82 7.85 12.25
CA LYS A 121 14.93 7.13 10.98
C LYS A 121 13.61 6.44 10.62
N ASN A 122 12.90 5.85 11.58
CA ASN A 122 11.58 5.27 11.35
C ASN A 122 10.56 6.34 10.97
N ALA A 123 10.55 7.49 11.68
CA ALA A 123 9.68 8.61 11.38
C ALA A 123 9.90 9.11 9.94
N LEU A 124 11.11 9.51 9.62
CA LEU A 124 11.46 10.17 8.35
C LEU A 124 11.34 9.21 7.15
N TYR A 125 11.95 8.03 7.24
CA TYR A 125 12.09 7.14 6.07
C TYR A 125 10.92 6.16 5.88
N LYS A 126 10.26 5.71 6.96
CA LYS A 126 9.18 4.72 6.83
C LYS A 126 7.79 5.33 6.84
N VAL A 127 7.56 6.32 7.72
CA VAL A 127 6.24 6.94 7.86
C VAL A 127 6.09 8.08 6.88
N ILE A 128 6.97 9.08 6.98
CA ILE A 128 6.90 10.29 6.18
C ILE A 128 7.41 10.02 4.76
N LYS A 129 8.34 9.06 4.62
CA LYS A 129 8.97 8.66 3.36
C LYS A 129 9.73 9.81 2.68
N ILE A 130 10.30 10.70 3.49
CA ILE A 130 11.14 11.79 3.02
C ILE A 130 12.50 11.23 2.58
N ARG A 131 12.99 11.77 1.48
CA ARG A 131 14.19 11.32 0.79
C ARG A 131 15.18 12.44 0.55
N ASN A 132 14.68 13.63 0.30
CA ASN A 132 15.43 14.88 0.30
C ASN A 132 14.89 15.77 1.41
N PHE A 133 15.76 16.17 2.35
CA PHE A 133 15.35 17.01 3.49
C PHE A 133 14.98 18.44 3.07
N ASP A 134 15.34 18.88 1.87
CA ASP A 134 14.87 20.16 1.32
C ASP A 134 13.34 20.19 1.15
N GLU A 135 12.69 19.01 1.04
CA GLU A 135 11.23 18.89 0.98
C GLU A 135 10.54 19.29 2.29
N LEU A 136 11.26 19.25 3.40
CA LEU A 136 10.75 19.69 4.71
C LEU A 136 10.64 21.22 4.84
N GLY A 137 11.30 21.95 3.95
CA GLY A 137 11.47 23.39 4.11
C GLY A 137 12.50 23.75 5.19
N LYS A 138 12.57 25.02 5.54
CA LYS A 138 13.49 25.54 6.56
C LYS A 138 12.80 25.83 7.88
N ASN A 139 11.50 26.05 7.85
CA ASN A 139 10.70 26.46 8.99
C ASN A 139 9.97 25.25 9.59
N ILE A 140 10.67 24.55 10.51
CA ILE A 140 10.23 23.27 11.05
C ILE A 140 9.92 23.41 12.54
N ILE A 141 8.74 22.95 12.93
CA ILE A 141 8.36 22.75 14.33
C ILE A 141 8.30 21.26 14.64
N VAL A 142 8.93 20.87 15.73
CA VAL A 142 8.79 19.53 16.32
C VAL A 142 8.04 19.62 17.64
N GLN A 143 7.07 18.75 17.83
CA GLN A 143 6.17 18.76 18.98
C GLN A 143 5.77 17.35 19.41
N GLY A 144 4.93 17.24 20.43
CA GLY A 144 4.59 15.97 21.08
C GLY A 144 5.52 15.65 22.26
N GLY A 145 5.03 14.87 23.22
CA GLY A 145 5.74 14.55 24.45
C GLY A 145 7.09 13.88 24.25
N THR A 146 7.28 13.15 23.17
CA THR A 146 8.53 12.46 22.83
C THR A 146 9.67 13.44 22.55
N PHE A 147 9.39 14.63 22.04
CA PHE A 147 10.41 15.65 21.79
C PHE A 147 10.93 16.38 23.03
N TYR A 148 10.34 16.16 24.21
CA TYR A 148 10.98 16.58 25.45
C TYR A 148 12.29 15.83 25.71
N ASN A 149 12.50 14.68 25.08
CA ASN A 149 13.75 13.96 25.08
C ASN A 149 14.77 14.64 24.14
N ASP A 150 15.77 15.28 24.69
CA ASP A 150 16.80 16.01 23.92
C ASP A 150 17.62 15.07 22.99
N GLY A 151 17.77 13.79 23.35
CA GLY A 151 18.42 12.81 22.48
C GLY A 151 17.64 12.59 21.18
N ILE A 152 16.30 12.62 21.24
CA ILE A 152 15.42 12.53 20.05
C ILE A 152 15.51 13.80 19.22
N LEU A 153 15.41 14.97 19.87
CA LEU A 153 15.55 16.28 19.22
C LEU A 153 16.87 16.36 18.44
N ARG A 154 17.98 16.07 19.13
CA ARG A 154 19.30 16.12 18.53
C ARG A 154 19.50 15.09 17.41
N SER A 155 18.88 13.92 17.52
CA SER A 155 18.91 12.92 16.47
C SER A 155 18.22 13.42 15.20
N PHE A 156 17.10 14.15 15.33
CA PHE A 156 16.41 14.77 14.19
C PHE A 156 17.33 15.78 13.49
N GLU A 157 17.90 16.73 14.25
CA GLU A 157 18.81 17.75 13.70
C GLU A 157 20.05 17.14 13.04
N LYS A 158 20.63 16.10 13.64
CA LYS A 158 21.81 15.40 13.09
C LYS A 158 21.51 14.63 11.81
N ILE A 159 20.33 14.02 11.69
CA ILE A 159 19.93 13.27 10.50
C ILE A 159 19.59 14.22 9.36
N THR A 160 18.85 15.29 9.64
CA THR A 160 18.35 16.23 8.62
C THR A 160 19.34 17.32 8.27
N GLY A 161 20.24 17.67 9.18
CA GLY A 161 21.11 18.84 9.07
C GLY A 161 20.39 20.18 9.28
N ILE A 162 19.11 20.15 9.73
CA ILE A 162 18.25 21.32 9.90
C ILE A 162 18.03 21.57 11.40
N ASN A 163 18.23 22.78 11.85
CA ASN A 163 17.83 23.20 13.20
C ASN A 163 16.32 23.39 13.23
N VAL A 164 15.69 22.94 14.30
CA VAL A 164 14.23 22.95 14.44
C VAL A 164 13.78 23.69 15.70
N VAL A 165 12.56 24.19 15.66
CA VAL A 165 11.93 24.83 16.83
C VAL A 165 11.12 23.80 17.60
N ARG A 166 11.42 23.63 18.88
CA ARG A 166 10.63 22.88 19.84
C ARG A 166 10.02 23.87 20.84
N PRO A 167 8.71 24.13 20.80
CA PRO A 167 8.04 24.96 21.80
C PRO A 167 8.19 24.37 23.22
N GLU A 168 8.24 25.23 24.24
CA GLU A 168 8.30 24.78 25.66
C GLU A 168 7.09 23.90 26.01
N ILE A 169 5.94 24.15 25.39
CA ILE A 169 4.70 23.39 25.55
C ILE A 169 4.55 22.29 24.49
N ALA A 170 5.64 21.74 23.97
CA ALA A 170 5.62 20.78 22.85
C ALA A 170 4.61 19.64 23.05
N GLY A 171 4.44 19.12 24.27
CA GLY A 171 3.47 18.05 24.57
C GLY A 171 2.02 18.54 24.71
N LEU A 172 1.77 19.85 24.69
CA LEU A 172 0.45 20.45 24.88
C LEU A 172 -0.03 21.26 23.65
N MET A 173 0.69 21.16 22.54
CA MET A 173 0.41 21.97 21.32
C MET A 173 -1.00 21.78 20.78
N GLY A 174 -1.53 20.55 20.83
CA GLY A 174 -2.92 20.29 20.43
C GLY A 174 -3.93 20.99 21.34
N ALA A 175 -3.73 20.96 22.65
CA ALA A 175 -4.59 21.66 23.62
C ALA A 175 -4.49 23.18 23.47
N TYR A 176 -3.29 23.69 23.26
CA TYR A 176 -3.08 25.13 23.01
C TYR A 176 -3.77 25.59 21.73
N GLY A 177 -3.64 24.81 20.64
CA GLY A 177 -4.35 25.10 19.39
C GLY A 177 -5.86 25.04 19.53
N ALA A 178 -6.40 24.10 20.30
CA ALA A 178 -7.83 24.04 20.62
C ALA A 178 -8.31 25.29 21.38
N ALA A 179 -7.51 25.76 22.34
CA ALA A 179 -7.81 26.99 23.07
C ALA A 179 -7.81 28.22 22.15
N LEU A 180 -6.87 28.33 21.21
CA LEU A 180 -6.83 29.40 20.22
C LEU A 180 -8.07 29.39 19.32
N ILE A 181 -8.45 28.21 18.82
CA ILE A 181 -9.65 28.04 17.98
C ILE A 181 -10.92 28.39 18.78
N SER A 182 -10.98 27.98 20.05
CA SER A 182 -12.09 28.35 20.93
C SER A 182 -12.18 29.87 21.10
N LYS A 183 -11.06 30.55 21.30
CA LYS A 183 -10.97 32.01 21.41
C LYS A 183 -11.44 32.69 20.10
N GLU A 184 -11.03 32.18 18.94
CA GLU A 184 -11.41 32.73 17.63
C GLU A 184 -12.91 32.58 17.33
N ASN A 185 -13.52 31.51 17.83
CA ASN A 185 -14.95 31.24 17.64
C ASN A 185 -15.85 31.88 18.71
N HIS A 186 -15.29 32.45 19.77
CA HIS A 186 -16.04 33.11 20.83
C HIS A 186 -16.69 34.39 20.32
N LYS A 187 -17.99 34.53 20.55
CA LYS A 187 -18.75 35.76 20.24
C LYS A 187 -18.82 36.63 21.48
N GLU A 188 -18.69 37.95 21.29
CA GLU A 188 -18.92 38.92 22.34
C GLU A 188 -20.31 38.70 22.95
N ASN A 189 -20.39 38.62 24.30
CA ASN A 189 -21.59 38.35 25.10
C ASN A 189 -22.09 36.88 25.13
N GLU A 190 -21.33 35.92 24.66
CA GLU A 190 -21.66 34.49 24.83
C GLU A 190 -21.30 34.02 26.25
N ILE A 191 -22.33 33.58 27.01
CA ILE A 191 -22.14 33.08 28.37
C ILE A 191 -21.62 31.65 28.33
N SER A 192 -20.55 31.35 29.04
CA SER A 192 -19.98 29.99 29.16
C SER A 192 -21.01 29.04 29.79
N THR A 193 -21.16 27.87 29.16
CA THR A 193 -21.97 26.75 29.65
C THR A 193 -21.19 25.79 30.55
N ILE A 194 -19.95 26.12 30.93
CA ILE A 194 -19.15 25.34 31.86
C ILE A 194 -19.86 25.22 33.20
N ILE A 195 -19.88 24.02 33.78
CA ILE A 195 -20.41 23.73 35.11
C ILE A 195 -19.74 24.65 36.12
N THR A 196 -20.55 25.38 36.88
CA THR A 196 -20.05 26.27 37.94
C THR A 196 -19.46 25.44 39.09
N ARG A 197 -18.58 26.09 39.86
CA ARG A 197 -17.86 25.41 40.98
C ARG A 197 -18.82 24.81 42.01
N ASP A 198 -19.97 25.45 42.24
CA ASP A 198 -20.99 24.98 43.18
C ASP A 198 -21.68 23.69 42.70
N LYS A 199 -21.87 23.53 41.39
CA LYS A 199 -22.45 22.31 40.79
C LYS A 199 -21.49 21.17 40.63
N ILE A 200 -20.16 21.37 40.74
CA ILE A 200 -19.17 20.30 40.63
C ILE A 200 -19.29 19.34 41.82
N ASN A 201 -19.62 19.83 43.01
CA ASN A 201 -19.73 19.01 44.21
C ASN A 201 -20.90 18.02 44.17
N ASP A 202 -21.96 18.38 43.44
CA ASP A 202 -23.16 17.54 43.27
C ASP A 202 -23.13 16.70 41.99
N PHE A 203 -22.01 16.80 41.25
CA PHE A 203 -21.87 16.10 39.96
C PHE A 203 -21.50 14.63 40.19
N THR A 204 -22.41 13.73 39.85
CA THR A 204 -22.19 12.29 39.94
C THR A 204 -22.14 11.66 38.56
N ILE A 205 -21.25 10.65 38.40
CA ILE A 205 -21.11 9.89 37.16
C ILE A 205 -21.34 8.41 37.48
N GLU A 206 -22.34 7.83 36.84
CA GLU A 206 -22.49 6.37 36.82
C GLU A 206 -21.78 5.79 35.58
N THR A 207 -20.77 4.95 35.83
CA THR A 207 -19.99 4.32 34.76
C THR A 207 -20.35 2.83 34.65
N SER A 208 -20.75 2.39 33.46
CA SER A 208 -20.96 0.98 33.14
C SER A 208 -20.17 0.56 31.92
N CYS A 209 -19.85 -0.73 31.85
CA CYS A 209 -19.15 -1.30 30.68
C CYS A 209 -20.03 -2.37 30.03
N GLU A 210 -20.27 -2.22 28.72
CA GLU A 210 -21.09 -3.13 27.94
C GLU A 210 -20.43 -3.51 26.61
N ARG A 211 -20.75 -4.68 26.09
CA ARG A 211 -20.36 -5.08 24.73
C ARG A 211 -21.38 -4.57 23.72
N CYS A 212 -20.89 -3.87 22.69
CA CYS A 212 -21.72 -3.21 21.67
C CYS A 212 -22.66 -4.16 20.91
N GLY A 213 -22.23 -5.38 20.56
CA GLY A 213 -23.05 -6.38 19.87
C GLY A 213 -23.57 -6.01 18.46
N ILE A 214 -23.33 -4.79 17.96
CA ILE A 214 -23.90 -4.30 16.69
C ILE A 214 -23.17 -4.87 15.46
N CYS A 215 -21.90 -5.24 15.60
CA CYS A 215 -21.08 -5.80 14.51
C CYS A 215 -19.98 -6.71 15.06
N GLY A 216 -19.24 -7.39 14.17
CA GLY A 216 -18.17 -8.33 14.54
C GLY A 216 -17.05 -7.74 15.39
N ASN A 217 -16.88 -6.43 15.44
CA ASN A 217 -15.90 -5.78 16.32
C ASN A 217 -16.24 -5.89 17.80
N ASN A 218 -17.51 -6.07 18.14
CA ASN A 218 -18.01 -6.27 19.50
C ASN A 218 -17.28 -5.41 20.55
N CYS A 219 -17.21 -4.09 20.29
CA CYS A 219 -16.46 -3.12 21.10
C CYS A 219 -16.89 -3.18 22.57
N LEU A 220 -15.92 -3.13 23.47
CA LEU A 220 -16.20 -2.85 24.88
C LEU A 220 -16.45 -1.36 25.03
N LEU A 221 -17.68 -0.99 25.35
CA LEU A 221 -18.11 0.38 25.53
C LEU A 221 -18.04 0.74 27.01
N THR A 222 -17.56 1.94 27.31
CA THR A 222 -17.67 2.57 28.61
C THR A 222 -18.76 3.63 28.50
N ILE A 223 -19.84 3.45 29.23
CA ILE A 223 -21.00 4.34 29.23
C ILE A 223 -20.97 5.15 30.51
N ASN A 224 -20.75 6.46 30.40
CA ASN A 224 -20.82 7.41 31.50
C ASN A 224 -22.16 8.12 31.46
N LYS A 225 -23.00 7.92 32.46
CA LYS A 225 -24.28 8.63 32.63
C LYS A 225 -24.08 9.80 33.57
N PHE A 226 -24.47 10.98 33.12
CA PHE A 226 -24.40 12.22 33.89
C PHE A 226 -25.80 12.61 34.44
N SER A 227 -26.85 12.15 33.76
CA SER A 227 -28.24 12.27 34.16
C SER A 227 -29.09 11.19 33.49
N GLU A 228 -30.40 11.18 33.73
CA GLU A 228 -31.30 10.21 33.04
C GLU A 228 -31.32 10.44 31.51
N THR A 229 -31.04 11.64 31.05
CA THR A 229 -31.10 12.02 29.63
C THR A 229 -29.72 12.21 28.98
N GLU A 230 -28.67 12.40 29.80
CA GLU A 230 -27.32 12.69 29.30
C GLU A 230 -26.37 11.53 29.58
N LYS A 231 -25.83 10.97 28.52
CA LYS A 231 -24.81 9.91 28.58
C LYS A 231 -23.71 10.17 27.58
N TYR A 232 -22.49 9.77 27.94
CA TYR A 232 -21.34 9.80 27.08
C TYR A 232 -20.76 8.39 26.95
N ILE A 233 -20.55 7.93 25.69
CA ILE A 233 -20.08 6.58 25.40
C ILE A 233 -18.68 6.67 24.80
N THR A 234 -17.74 5.91 25.37
CA THR A 234 -16.38 5.74 24.87
C THR A 234 -16.07 4.27 24.59
N GLY A 235 -14.90 3.97 24.01
CA GLY A 235 -14.53 2.62 23.59
C GLY A 235 -15.18 2.17 22.28
N ASN A 236 -16.08 2.99 21.72
CA ASN A 236 -16.72 2.73 20.44
C ASN A 236 -15.73 3.01 19.27
N ARG A 237 -15.68 2.07 18.34
CA ARG A 237 -14.90 2.23 17.09
C ARG A 237 -15.72 2.87 15.96
N CYS A 238 -17.01 3.16 16.17
CA CYS A 238 -17.90 3.85 15.24
C CYS A 238 -19.06 4.48 16.00
N GLU A 239 -19.85 5.34 15.35
CA GLU A 239 -20.95 6.11 15.96
C GLU A 239 -22.22 5.29 16.24
N ARG A 240 -22.32 4.05 15.77
CA ARG A 240 -23.53 3.21 15.94
C ARG A 240 -23.98 3.05 17.37
N PRO A 241 -23.07 2.85 18.36
CA PRO A 241 -23.47 2.72 19.78
C PRO A 241 -23.99 4.02 20.39
N LEU A 242 -23.65 5.18 19.80
CA LEU A 242 -24.09 6.49 20.30
C LEU A 242 -25.58 6.77 20.02
N GLY A 243 -26.27 5.89 19.29
CA GLY A 243 -27.64 6.12 18.89
C GLY A 243 -27.81 7.21 17.86
N GLU A 244 -26.73 7.85 17.45
CA GLU A 244 -26.68 8.69 16.27
C GLU A 244 -26.77 7.82 15.02
N ILE A 245 -27.95 7.26 14.80
CA ILE A 245 -28.42 7.07 13.44
C ILE A 245 -28.53 8.49 12.91
N ALA A 246 -27.42 9.04 12.41
CA ALA A 246 -27.46 10.24 11.60
C ALA A 246 -28.66 10.06 10.68
N LYS A 247 -29.64 10.98 10.70
CA LYS A 247 -30.78 10.97 9.77
C LYS A 247 -30.14 10.61 8.45
N LYS A 248 -30.51 9.45 7.88
CA LYS A 248 -29.88 8.92 6.67
C LYS A 248 -30.00 9.98 5.59
N LYS A 249 -29.05 10.91 5.53
CA LYS A 249 -28.88 11.72 4.35
C LYS A 249 -28.60 10.69 3.26
N ASN A 250 -29.33 10.75 2.19
CA ASN A 250 -29.22 9.81 1.07
C ASN A 250 -27.93 10.10 0.27
N VAL A 251 -26.78 9.99 0.97
CA VAL A 251 -25.46 10.24 0.37
C VAL A 251 -25.12 9.07 -0.52
N PRO A 252 -24.80 9.30 -1.80
CA PRO A 252 -24.46 8.24 -2.75
C PRO A 252 -23.28 7.39 -2.27
N ASN A 253 -23.44 6.05 -2.36
CA ASN A 253 -22.41 5.07 -2.01
C ASN A 253 -22.33 3.98 -3.08
N LEU A 254 -21.39 4.14 -4.02
CA LEU A 254 -21.24 3.23 -5.14
C LEU A 254 -20.62 1.88 -4.76
N TYR A 255 -19.92 1.76 -3.64
CA TYR A 255 -19.48 0.47 -3.12
C TYR A 255 -20.66 -0.45 -2.80
N LYS A 256 -21.68 0.07 -2.11
CA LYS A 256 -22.92 -0.67 -1.82
C LYS A 256 -23.71 -0.97 -3.09
N TYR A 257 -23.78 0.00 -4.01
CA TYR A 257 -24.44 -0.17 -5.28
C TYR A 257 -23.76 -1.28 -6.10
N LYS A 258 -22.45 -1.21 -6.28
CA LYS A 258 -21.65 -2.21 -7.03
C LYS A 258 -21.76 -3.60 -6.41
N LEU A 259 -21.65 -3.71 -5.08
CA LEU A 259 -21.78 -4.99 -4.38
C LEU A 259 -23.15 -5.63 -4.67
N LYS A 260 -24.23 -4.85 -4.61
CA LYS A 260 -25.58 -5.31 -4.96
C LYS A 260 -25.67 -5.71 -6.43
N ARG A 261 -25.17 -4.87 -7.34
CA ARG A 261 -25.26 -5.10 -8.81
C ARG A 261 -24.54 -6.38 -9.22
N ILE A 262 -23.37 -6.64 -8.69
CA ILE A 262 -22.54 -7.80 -9.05
C ILE A 262 -23.16 -9.12 -8.57
N PHE A 263 -23.83 -9.15 -7.41
CA PHE A 263 -24.30 -10.39 -6.80
C PHE A 263 -25.82 -10.58 -6.78
N SER A 264 -26.60 -9.68 -7.37
CA SER A 264 -28.08 -9.76 -7.39
C SER A 264 -28.61 -10.57 -8.58
N TYR A 265 -28.14 -11.81 -8.72
CA TYR A 265 -28.62 -12.74 -9.75
C TYR A 265 -29.45 -13.85 -9.12
N LYS A 266 -30.52 -14.26 -9.81
CA LYS A 266 -31.40 -15.34 -9.36
C LYS A 266 -30.93 -16.66 -9.94
N PRO A 267 -30.54 -17.67 -9.12
CA PRO A 267 -30.18 -18.99 -9.62
C PRO A 267 -31.36 -19.70 -10.27
N LEU A 268 -31.06 -20.64 -11.16
CA LEU A 268 -32.06 -21.55 -11.74
C LEU A 268 -32.76 -22.37 -10.63
N SER A 269 -34.02 -22.74 -10.90
CA SER A 269 -34.70 -23.74 -10.05
C SER A 269 -34.04 -25.13 -10.23
N LYS A 270 -34.42 -26.11 -9.41
CA LYS A 270 -33.87 -27.47 -9.54
C LYS A 270 -34.28 -28.13 -10.84
N GLU A 271 -35.47 -27.82 -11.30
CA GLU A 271 -36.06 -28.37 -12.55
C GLU A 271 -35.37 -27.81 -13.78
N GLU A 272 -34.99 -26.54 -13.75
CA GLU A 272 -34.30 -25.87 -14.87
C GLU A 272 -32.81 -26.24 -14.93
N ALA A 273 -32.23 -26.64 -13.79
CA ALA A 273 -30.81 -26.94 -13.67
C ALA A 273 -30.48 -28.41 -13.97
N ILE A 274 -30.68 -28.79 -15.22
CA ILE A 274 -30.51 -30.18 -15.68
C ILE A 274 -29.08 -30.74 -15.48
N ARG A 275 -28.08 -29.88 -15.27
CA ARG A 275 -26.69 -30.27 -15.06
C ARG A 275 -26.27 -30.18 -13.57
N GLY A 276 -27.24 -29.95 -12.68
CA GLY A 276 -27.02 -29.94 -11.24
C GLY A 276 -26.50 -28.63 -10.66
N GLU A 277 -25.99 -28.70 -9.44
CA GLU A 277 -25.52 -27.53 -8.68
C GLU A 277 -24.00 -27.35 -8.82
N ILE A 278 -23.55 -26.10 -8.95
CA ILE A 278 -22.13 -25.73 -8.97
C ILE A 278 -21.88 -24.57 -8.02
N GLY A 279 -20.88 -24.71 -7.15
CA GLY A 279 -20.49 -23.70 -6.17
C GLY A 279 -19.54 -22.68 -6.75
N ILE A 280 -19.75 -21.41 -6.45
CA ILE A 280 -18.80 -20.32 -6.70
C ILE A 280 -18.48 -19.64 -5.37
N PRO A 281 -17.18 -19.50 -4.98
CA PRO A 281 -16.82 -18.74 -3.80
C PRO A 281 -16.91 -17.23 -4.11
N ARG A 282 -17.44 -16.46 -3.15
CA ARG A 282 -17.49 -14.98 -3.24
C ARG A 282 -16.18 -14.40 -2.75
N VAL A 283 -15.15 -14.44 -3.60
CA VAL A 283 -13.78 -14.10 -3.21
C VAL A 283 -13.02 -13.41 -4.33
N LEU A 284 -12.03 -12.61 -3.96
CA LEU A 284 -11.03 -12.03 -4.86
C LEU A 284 -11.68 -11.47 -6.14
N ASN A 285 -11.28 -11.93 -7.32
CA ASN A 285 -11.81 -11.41 -8.58
C ASN A 285 -13.25 -11.82 -8.90
N MET A 286 -13.89 -12.65 -8.08
CA MET A 286 -15.33 -12.86 -8.21
C MET A 286 -16.13 -11.60 -7.92
N TYR A 287 -15.56 -10.63 -7.21
CA TYR A 287 -16.11 -9.27 -7.03
C TYR A 287 -16.09 -8.43 -8.33
N GLU A 288 -15.56 -8.95 -9.39
CA GLU A 288 -15.62 -8.39 -10.75
C GLU A 288 -16.25 -9.38 -11.73
N ASN A 289 -15.78 -10.63 -11.72
CA ASN A 289 -16.06 -11.61 -12.76
C ASN A 289 -17.29 -12.49 -12.48
N TYR A 290 -17.94 -12.34 -11.31
CA TYR A 290 -19.13 -13.15 -10.99
C TYR A 290 -20.27 -12.99 -11.99
N PRO A 291 -20.65 -11.80 -12.50
CA PRO A 291 -21.68 -11.67 -13.52
C PRO A 291 -21.40 -12.51 -14.78
N PHE A 292 -20.13 -12.52 -15.20
CA PHE A 292 -19.69 -13.34 -16.34
C PHE A 292 -19.86 -14.84 -16.06
N TRP A 293 -19.32 -15.33 -14.94
CA TRP A 293 -19.36 -16.75 -14.60
C TRP A 293 -20.76 -17.22 -14.25
N PHE A 294 -21.56 -16.40 -13.58
CA PHE A 294 -22.96 -16.71 -13.31
C PHE A 294 -23.74 -16.89 -14.61
N THR A 295 -23.62 -15.96 -15.54
CA THR A 295 -24.32 -16.01 -16.83
C THR A 295 -23.87 -17.21 -17.65
N PHE A 296 -22.56 -17.46 -17.74
CA PHE A 296 -21.99 -18.61 -18.43
C PHE A 296 -22.57 -19.94 -17.89
N LEU A 297 -22.49 -20.17 -16.59
CA LEU A 297 -22.91 -21.41 -15.97
C LEU A 297 -24.44 -21.59 -16.02
N THR A 298 -25.19 -20.52 -15.86
CA THR A 298 -26.66 -20.53 -15.95
C THR A 298 -27.10 -20.85 -17.38
N LYS A 299 -26.45 -20.32 -18.41
CA LYS A 299 -26.70 -20.68 -19.83
C LYS A 299 -26.40 -22.14 -20.07
N LEU A 300 -25.39 -22.70 -19.46
CA LEU A 300 -25.09 -24.13 -19.47
C LEU A 300 -26.02 -24.96 -18.57
N LYS A 301 -27.12 -24.41 -18.05
CA LYS A 301 -28.08 -25.11 -17.21
C LYS A 301 -27.55 -25.67 -15.89
N PHE A 302 -26.55 -25.01 -15.30
CA PHE A 302 -26.15 -25.25 -13.90
C PHE A 302 -26.90 -24.31 -12.96
N LYS A 303 -27.27 -24.80 -11.78
CA LYS A 303 -27.71 -23.96 -10.67
C LYS A 303 -26.49 -23.44 -9.92
N VAL A 304 -26.23 -22.17 -10.03
CA VAL A 304 -25.09 -21.54 -9.35
C VAL A 304 -25.42 -21.33 -7.87
N VAL A 305 -24.56 -21.84 -7.00
CA VAL A 305 -24.65 -21.66 -5.55
C VAL A 305 -23.47 -20.78 -5.12
N LEU A 306 -23.77 -19.54 -4.77
CA LEU A 306 -22.79 -18.57 -4.30
C LEU A 306 -22.59 -18.73 -2.78
N SER A 307 -21.33 -18.63 -2.29
CA SER A 307 -21.07 -18.50 -0.85
C SER A 307 -21.58 -17.15 -0.31
N PRO A 308 -21.88 -17.02 1.00
CA PRO A 308 -22.50 -15.84 1.59
C PRO A 308 -21.57 -14.61 1.55
N ILE A 309 -22.03 -13.47 2.03
CA ILE A 309 -21.18 -12.29 2.27
C ILE A 309 -20.16 -12.64 3.34
N SER A 310 -18.92 -12.19 3.15
CA SER A 310 -17.82 -12.43 4.08
C SER A 310 -18.11 -11.85 5.46
N ASN A 311 -17.69 -12.58 6.48
CA ASN A 311 -17.70 -12.17 7.87
C ASN A 311 -16.67 -13.02 8.67
N LYS A 312 -16.49 -12.70 9.95
CA LYS A 312 -15.52 -13.41 10.81
C LYS A 312 -15.81 -14.92 10.95
N GLU A 313 -17.08 -15.33 10.91
CA GLU A 313 -17.43 -16.75 11.01
C GLU A 313 -17.02 -17.51 9.74
N ILE A 314 -17.21 -16.91 8.57
CA ILE A 314 -16.68 -17.47 7.30
C ILE A 314 -15.17 -17.58 7.36
N PHE A 315 -14.45 -16.54 7.83
CA PHE A 315 -12.99 -16.59 7.95
C PHE A 315 -12.53 -17.75 8.85
N LYS A 316 -13.17 -17.93 10.02
CA LYS A 316 -12.83 -19.01 10.96
C LYS A 316 -12.98 -20.40 10.37
N LEU A 317 -13.95 -20.64 9.47
CA LEU A 317 -14.13 -21.94 8.83
C LEU A 317 -12.89 -22.44 8.07
N GLY A 318 -12.06 -21.52 7.56
CA GLY A 318 -10.91 -21.88 6.75
C GLY A 318 -9.56 -21.63 7.40
N ILE A 319 -9.50 -21.13 8.63
CA ILE A 319 -8.26 -20.62 9.24
C ILE A 319 -7.15 -21.67 9.32
N GLU A 320 -7.50 -22.93 9.63
CA GLU A 320 -6.53 -24.03 9.77
C GLU A 320 -5.94 -24.49 8.43
N THR A 321 -6.57 -24.14 7.32
CA THR A 321 -6.12 -24.53 5.98
C THR A 321 -5.24 -23.47 5.31
N ILE A 322 -5.02 -22.31 5.97
CA ILE A 322 -4.22 -21.21 5.44
C ILE A 322 -2.73 -21.56 5.53
N PRO A 323 -2.00 -21.68 4.40
CA PRO A 323 -0.62 -22.18 4.42
C PRO A 323 0.40 -21.15 4.89
N SER A 324 0.06 -19.86 4.92
CA SER A 324 1.02 -18.78 5.23
C SER A 324 0.35 -17.55 5.79
N GLU A 325 0.88 -17.06 6.90
CA GLU A 325 0.49 -15.79 7.51
C GLU A 325 0.80 -14.57 6.61
N SER A 326 1.75 -14.70 5.68
CA SER A 326 2.11 -13.62 4.77
C SER A 326 1.13 -13.40 3.61
N ALA A 327 0.13 -14.29 3.43
CA ALA A 327 -0.93 -14.07 2.46
C ALA A 327 -1.80 -12.87 2.88
N CYS A 328 -2.24 -12.05 1.91
CA CYS A 328 -3.13 -10.92 2.22
C CYS A 328 -4.48 -11.41 2.72
N TYR A 329 -5.13 -10.64 3.59
CA TYR A 329 -6.42 -11.00 4.18
C TYR A 329 -7.50 -11.38 3.17
N PRO A 330 -7.69 -10.66 2.04
CA PRO A 330 -8.62 -11.07 0.99
C PRO A 330 -8.37 -12.45 0.40
N ALA A 331 -7.13 -12.90 0.37
CA ALA A 331 -6.79 -14.25 -0.07
C ALA A 331 -7.07 -15.29 1.03
N LYS A 332 -6.70 -15.01 2.28
CA LYS A 332 -6.96 -15.90 3.42
C LYS A 332 -8.44 -16.22 3.58
N ILE A 333 -9.33 -15.23 3.46
CA ILE A 333 -10.77 -15.44 3.64
C ILE A 333 -11.37 -16.40 2.58
N SER A 334 -10.67 -16.59 1.45
CA SER A 334 -11.10 -17.52 0.39
C SER A 334 -11.19 -18.97 0.89
N HIS A 335 -10.33 -19.37 1.83
CA HIS A 335 -10.38 -20.68 2.45
C HIS A 335 -11.73 -20.94 3.15
N GLY A 336 -12.21 -19.98 3.92
CA GLY A 336 -13.50 -20.06 4.60
C GLY A 336 -14.68 -20.17 3.65
N HIS A 337 -14.66 -19.46 2.53
CA HIS A 337 -15.71 -19.55 1.51
C HIS A 337 -15.75 -20.94 0.84
N ILE A 338 -14.59 -21.53 0.57
CA ILE A 338 -14.54 -22.90 0.03
C ILE A 338 -15.03 -23.91 1.09
N MET A 339 -14.57 -23.80 2.33
CA MET A 339 -15.06 -24.67 3.43
C MET A 339 -16.58 -24.55 3.62
N TYR A 340 -17.14 -23.34 3.48
CA TYR A 340 -18.59 -23.16 3.51
C TYR A 340 -19.30 -23.95 2.40
N LEU A 341 -18.81 -23.89 1.16
CA LEU A 341 -19.40 -24.62 0.03
C LEU A 341 -19.30 -26.13 0.20
N ILE A 342 -18.17 -26.61 0.74
CA ILE A 342 -17.95 -28.02 1.09
C ILE A 342 -18.97 -28.47 2.17
N ASN A 343 -19.11 -27.70 3.24
CA ASN A 343 -20.02 -28.00 4.35
C ASN A 343 -21.50 -27.94 3.92
N LYS A 344 -21.81 -27.16 2.87
CA LYS A 344 -23.13 -27.15 2.25
C LYS A 344 -23.43 -28.40 1.43
N GLY A 345 -22.45 -29.27 1.22
CA GLY A 345 -22.60 -30.55 0.53
C GLY A 345 -22.45 -30.49 -0.99
N LEU A 346 -21.92 -29.41 -1.54
CA LEU A 346 -21.71 -29.26 -2.97
C LEU A 346 -20.63 -30.24 -3.48
N LYS A 347 -20.91 -30.87 -4.63
CA LYS A 347 -20.02 -31.83 -5.27
C LYS A 347 -19.14 -31.22 -6.37
N ILE A 348 -19.50 -30.04 -6.85
CA ILE A 348 -18.76 -29.32 -7.88
C ILE A 348 -18.52 -27.89 -7.40
N ILE A 349 -17.29 -27.45 -7.42
CA ILE A 349 -16.90 -26.07 -7.09
C ILE A 349 -16.06 -25.53 -8.23
N PHE A 350 -16.43 -24.36 -8.75
CA PHE A 350 -15.74 -23.67 -9.84
C PHE A 350 -15.04 -22.41 -9.33
N TYR A 351 -13.72 -22.39 -9.40
CA TYR A 351 -12.90 -21.23 -9.04
C TYR A 351 -11.68 -21.14 -9.95
N PRO A 352 -11.78 -20.46 -11.11
CA PRO A 352 -10.72 -20.45 -12.11
C PRO A 352 -9.53 -19.57 -11.73
N CYS A 353 -8.33 -19.95 -12.17
CA CYS A 353 -7.13 -19.15 -12.19
C CYS A 353 -7.18 -18.21 -13.42
N VAL A 354 -7.20 -16.89 -13.21
CA VAL A 354 -7.29 -15.91 -14.32
C VAL A 354 -6.00 -15.06 -14.36
N PRO A 355 -4.98 -15.44 -15.15
CA PRO A 355 -3.74 -14.67 -15.27
C PRO A 355 -3.89 -13.37 -16.07
N TYR A 356 -4.78 -13.36 -17.07
CA TYR A 356 -5.04 -12.21 -17.93
C TYR A 356 -6.50 -11.80 -17.86
N GLU A 357 -6.71 -10.57 -17.44
CA GLU A 357 -8.01 -9.92 -17.45
C GLU A 357 -8.31 -9.27 -18.80
N TYR A 358 -9.43 -8.58 -18.90
CA TYR A 358 -9.77 -7.79 -20.09
C TYR A 358 -8.79 -6.63 -20.25
N LYS A 359 -8.46 -6.30 -21.50
CA LYS A 359 -7.66 -5.13 -21.82
C LYS A 359 -8.57 -3.90 -21.97
N GLU A 360 -8.74 -3.12 -20.91
CA GLU A 360 -9.59 -1.93 -20.90
C GLU A 360 -8.91 -0.68 -21.46
N ASP A 361 -7.60 -0.60 -21.37
CA ASP A 361 -6.80 0.52 -21.86
C ASP A 361 -5.81 0.02 -22.93
N SER A 362 -5.99 0.49 -24.17
CA SER A 362 -5.13 0.13 -25.29
C SER A 362 -3.68 0.60 -25.10
N GLY A 363 -3.46 1.68 -24.34
CA GLY A 363 -2.15 2.22 -24.02
C GLY A 363 -1.41 1.50 -22.89
N ALA A 364 -2.07 0.60 -22.14
CA ALA A 364 -1.42 -0.21 -21.12
C ALA A 364 -0.45 -1.22 -21.73
N ASN A 365 0.69 -1.45 -21.08
CA ASN A 365 1.71 -2.39 -21.54
C ASN A 365 1.23 -3.83 -21.48
N ASN A 366 0.41 -4.16 -20.47
CA ASN A 366 -0.20 -5.48 -20.29
C ASN A 366 -1.48 -5.37 -19.44
N HIS A 367 -2.14 -6.49 -19.18
CA HIS A 367 -3.40 -6.58 -18.43
C HIS A 367 -3.41 -7.81 -17.52
N TYR A 368 -2.27 -8.07 -16.87
CA TYR A 368 -2.14 -9.15 -15.89
C TYR A 368 -3.04 -8.93 -14.69
N ASN A 369 -3.37 -10.05 -14.06
CA ASN A 369 -3.92 -10.05 -12.71
C ASN A 369 -2.80 -10.05 -11.66
N CYS A 370 -3.16 -9.83 -10.41
CA CYS A 370 -2.27 -10.04 -9.27
C CYS A 370 -1.83 -11.50 -9.21
N PRO A 371 -0.53 -11.83 -9.05
CA PRO A 371 -0.06 -13.20 -8.93
C PRO A 371 -0.76 -14.01 -7.84
N MET A 372 -1.03 -13.39 -6.66
CA MET A 372 -1.80 -14.05 -5.60
C MET A 372 -3.20 -14.44 -6.07
N VAL A 373 -3.94 -13.52 -6.69
CA VAL A 373 -5.28 -13.78 -7.21
C VAL A 373 -5.25 -14.87 -8.28
N THR A 374 -4.25 -14.84 -9.16
CA THR A 374 -4.09 -15.82 -10.24
C THR A 374 -3.86 -17.24 -9.71
N SER A 375 -2.98 -17.41 -8.72
CA SER A 375 -2.56 -18.73 -8.24
C SER A 375 -3.38 -19.26 -7.07
N TYR A 376 -4.18 -18.42 -6.43
CA TYR A 376 -4.84 -18.78 -5.18
C TYR A 376 -5.84 -19.95 -5.29
N PRO A 377 -6.57 -20.13 -6.41
CA PRO A 377 -7.38 -21.34 -6.60
C PRO A 377 -6.55 -22.64 -6.49
N ASP A 378 -5.31 -22.65 -7.02
CA ASP A 378 -4.42 -23.81 -6.89
C ASP A 378 -3.82 -23.96 -5.49
N VAL A 379 -3.55 -22.85 -4.79
CA VAL A 379 -3.14 -22.87 -3.38
C VAL A 379 -4.22 -23.56 -2.56
N ILE A 380 -5.48 -23.18 -2.71
CA ILE A 380 -6.63 -23.79 -2.03
C ILE A 380 -6.71 -25.29 -2.35
N LYS A 381 -6.60 -25.68 -3.63
CA LYS A 381 -6.65 -27.08 -4.06
C LYS A 381 -5.64 -27.97 -3.35
N ASN A 382 -4.47 -27.41 -3.02
CA ASN A 382 -3.38 -28.15 -2.41
C ASN A 382 -3.34 -28.07 -0.88
N ASN A 383 -4.17 -27.23 -0.26
CA ASN A 383 -4.16 -27.01 1.20
C ASN A 383 -5.51 -27.31 1.90
N ILE A 384 -6.53 -27.71 1.15
CA ILE A 384 -7.82 -28.17 1.72
C ILE A 384 -7.98 -29.65 1.40
N ASP A 385 -7.68 -30.51 2.38
CA ASP A 385 -7.74 -31.96 2.21
C ASP A 385 -9.18 -32.46 2.01
N ASP A 386 -10.16 -31.80 2.59
CA ASP A 386 -11.60 -32.08 2.43
C ASP A 386 -12.05 -32.16 0.96
N LEU A 387 -11.38 -31.45 0.05
CA LEU A 387 -11.66 -31.52 -1.39
C LEU A 387 -11.43 -32.93 -1.94
N LYS A 388 -10.39 -33.60 -1.47
CA LYS A 388 -10.05 -35.00 -1.86
C LYS A 388 -10.87 -36.01 -1.05
N GLU A 389 -10.92 -35.85 0.27
CA GLU A 389 -11.59 -36.78 1.18
C GLU A 389 -13.09 -36.88 0.92
N LYS A 390 -13.76 -35.77 0.59
CA LYS A 390 -15.19 -35.73 0.26
C LYS A 390 -15.49 -35.91 -1.23
N ASN A 391 -14.45 -36.25 -2.03
CA ASN A 391 -14.53 -36.45 -3.48
C ASN A 391 -15.23 -35.30 -4.20
N ILE A 392 -14.77 -34.07 -3.94
CA ILE A 392 -15.34 -32.83 -4.53
C ILE A 392 -14.61 -32.50 -5.82
N LYS A 393 -15.37 -32.33 -6.89
CA LYS A 393 -14.84 -31.88 -8.17
C LYS A 393 -14.52 -30.39 -8.12
N TYR A 394 -13.26 -30.07 -7.82
CA TYR A 394 -12.77 -28.70 -7.72
C TYR A 394 -12.17 -28.27 -9.07
N LEU A 395 -12.84 -27.38 -9.77
CA LEU A 395 -12.47 -26.89 -11.09
C LEU A 395 -11.72 -25.55 -10.94
N SER A 396 -10.39 -25.60 -11.03
CA SER A 396 -9.49 -24.43 -10.97
C SER A 396 -8.67 -24.23 -12.26
N PRO A 397 -9.31 -24.18 -13.45
CA PRO A 397 -8.58 -24.09 -14.71
C PRO A 397 -7.90 -22.73 -14.88
N PHE A 398 -6.75 -22.70 -15.57
CA PHE A 398 -6.16 -21.47 -16.06
C PHE A 398 -6.92 -20.96 -17.29
N LEU A 399 -7.54 -19.79 -17.16
CA LEU A 399 -8.37 -19.16 -18.18
C LEU A 399 -7.91 -17.72 -18.44
N SER A 400 -7.96 -17.30 -19.71
CA SER A 400 -7.70 -15.92 -20.09
C SER A 400 -8.98 -15.29 -20.63
N LEU A 401 -9.39 -14.17 -20.06
CA LEU A 401 -10.60 -13.46 -20.49
C LEU A 401 -10.33 -12.52 -21.68
N HIS A 402 -9.09 -12.42 -22.13
CA HIS A 402 -8.71 -11.54 -23.24
C HIS A 402 -8.99 -12.11 -24.62
N ASN A 403 -8.84 -13.43 -24.81
CA ASN A 403 -8.97 -14.08 -26.10
C ASN A 403 -10.16 -15.06 -26.11
N LYS A 404 -11.25 -14.64 -26.76
CA LYS A 404 -12.49 -15.41 -26.80
C LYS A 404 -12.31 -16.81 -27.41
N GLU A 405 -11.58 -16.94 -28.52
CA GLU A 405 -11.40 -18.23 -29.20
C GLU A 405 -10.67 -19.26 -28.33
N LYS A 406 -9.59 -18.81 -27.66
CA LYS A 406 -8.88 -19.66 -26.71
C LYS A 406 -9.76 -20.01 -25.52
N LEU A 407 -10.60 -19.07 -25.07
CA LEU A 407 -11.52 -19.27 -23.96
C LEU A 407 -12.60 -20.30 -24.33
N TYR A 408 -13.22 -20.22 -25.54
CA TYR A 408 -14.16 -21.22 -26.00
C TYR A 408 -13.59 -22.63 -26.01
N LYS A 409 -12.39 -22.80 -26.60
CA LYS A 409 -11.69 -24.08 -26.63
C LYS A 409 -11.45 -24.64 -25.25
N ARG A 410 -10.88 -23.79 -24.36
CA ARG A 410 -10.51 -24.23 -23.02
C ARG A 410 -11.73 -24.56 -22.15
N LEU A 411 -12.79 -23.79 -22.25
CA LEU A 411 -14.04 -24.06 -21.52
C LEU A 411 -14.73 -25.33 -22.06
N TYR A 412 -14.68 -25.58 -23.38
CA TYR A 412 -15.19 -26.82 -23.90
C TYR A 412 -14.46 -28.03 -23.33
N GLU A 413 -13.13 -28.03 -23.33
CA GLU A 413 -12.31 -29.11 -22.74
C GLU A 413 -12.68 -29.40 -21.26
N ILE A 414 -13.08 -28.38 -20.50
CA ILE A 414 -13.42 -28.49 -19.07
C ILE A 414 -14.86 -29.00 -18.87
N PHE A 415 -15.79 -28.55 -19.70
CA PHE A 415 -17.22 -28.81 -19.50
C PHE A 415 -17.77 -29.93 -20.40
N GLU A 416 -16.99 -30.50 -21.34
CA GLU A 416 -17.38 -31.62 -22.21
C GLU A 416 -17.90 -32.81 -21.40
N GLU A 417 -17.29 -33.12 -20.28
CA GLU A 417 -17.72 -34.22 -19.38
C GLU A 417 -19.14 -34.03 -18.80
N PHE A 418 -19.71 -32.84 -18.82
CA PHE A 418 -21.07 -32.53 -18.41
C PHE A 418 -22.06 -32.58 -19.59
N ASN A 419 -21.69 -33.22 -20.69
CA ASN A 419 -22.50 -33.30 -21.94
C ASN A 419 -22.85 -31.91 -22.50
N VAL A 420 -21.87 -31.01 -22.53
CA VAL A 420 -22.01 -29.69 -23.12
C VAL A 420 -21.45 -29.69 -24.54
N THR A 421 -22.19 -29.11 -25.49
CA THR A 421 -21.76 -28.98 -26.88
C THR A 421 -20.89 -27.74 -27.10
N LYS A 422 -20.06 -27.73 -28.15
CA LYS A 422 -19.27 -26.56 -28.54
C LYS A 422 -20.14 -25.33 -28.79
N LYS A 423 -21.34 -25.54 -29.39
CA LYS A 423 -22.29 -24.46 -29.65
C LYS A 423 -22.80 -23.83 -28.38
N GLU A 424 -23.19 -24.64 -27.38
CA GLU A 424 -23.61 -24.12 -26.07
C GLU A 424 -22.52 -23.33 -25.40
N ILE A 425 -21.24 -23.76 -25.48
CA ILE A 425 -20.10 -23.01 -24.92
C ILE A 425 -19.99 -21.64 -25.59
N ILE A 426 -20.04 -21.55 -26.90
CA ILE A 426 -19.95 -20.28 -27.64
C ILE A 426 -21.08 -19.33 -27.23
N GLU A 427 -22.31 -19.82 -27.26
CA GLU A 427 -23.51 -19.04 -26.89
C GLU A 427 -23.45 -18.58 -25.41
N ALA A 428 -22.99 -19.45 -24.52
CA ALA A 428 -22.88 -19.11 -23.11
C ALA A 428 -21.78 -18.07 -22.84
N VAL A 429 -20.64 -18.19 -23.50
CA VAL A 429 -19.52 -17.21 -23.34
C VAL A 429 -19.90 -15.86 -23.92
N ASP A 430 -20.55 -15.83 -25.11
CA ASP A 430 -21.00 -14.57 -25.73
C ASP A 430 -22.06 -13.87 -24.85
N ALA A 431 -23.00 -14.61 -24.30
CA ALA A 431 -23.95 -14.06 -23.32
C ALA A 431 -23.27 -13.53 -22.08
N ALA A 432 -22.23 -14.22 -21.58
CA ALA A 432 -21.45 -13.78 -20.42
C ALA A 432 -20.66 -12.49 -20.70
N PHE A 433 -20.08 -12.35 -21.89
CA PHE A 433 -19.43 -11.09 -22.30
C PHE A 433 -20.42 -9.93 -22.38
N ASN A 434 -21.60 -10.16 -22.96
CA ASN A 434 -22.64 -9.13 -23.04
C ASN A 434 -23.08 -8.68 -21.64
N GLU A 435 -23.28 -9.60 -20.71
CA GLU A 435 -23.64 -9.24 -19.34
C GLU A 435 -22.52 -8.47 -18.62
N ARG A 436 -21.26 -8.84 -18.87
CA ARG A 436 -20.12 -8.05 -18.38
C ARG A 436 -20.19 -6.60 -18.87
N GLU A 437 -20.42 -6.38 -20.17
CA GLU A 437 -20.51 -5.02 -20.73
C GLU A 437 -21.71 -4.25 -20.14
N ASN A 438 -22.84 -4.92 -19.90
CA ASN A 438 -23.98 -4.32 -19.23
C ASN A 438 -23.63 -3.84 -17.81
N VAL A 439 -22.92 -4.67 -17.02
CA VAL A 439 -22.49 -4.30 -15.68
C VAL A 439 -21.52 -3.12 -15.71
N VAL A 440 -20.53 -3.15 -16.60
CA VAL A 440 -19.56 -2.05 -16.73
C VAL A 440 -20.26 -0.74 -17.11
N SER A 441 -21.17 -0.79 -18.09
CA SER A 441 -21.95 0.37 -18.54
C SER A 441 -22.81 0.93 -17.40
N ASP A 442 -23.47 0.06 -16.65
CA ASP A 442 -24.34 0.43 -15.53
C ASP A 442 -23.54 1.13 -14.38
N ILE A 443 -22.38 0.58 -14.01
CA ILE A 443 -21.51 1.18 -12.99
C ILE A 443 -20.99 2.56 -13.44
N ARG A 444 -20.58 2.70 -14.72
CA ARG A 444 -20.11 3.98 -15.28
C ARG A 444 -21.22 5.03 -15.27
N LYS A 445 -22.40 4.66 -15.77
CA LYS A 445 -23.59 5.52 -15.75
C LYS A 445 -23.91 5.97 -14.33
N LYS A 446 -23.88 5.06 -13.35
CA LYS A 446 -24.12 5.38 -11.96
C LYS A 446 -23.04 6.30 -11.37
N GLY A 447 -21.80 6.16 -11.83
CA GLY A 447 -20.70 7.10 -11.55
C GLY A 447 -21.01 8.52 -12.02
N GLU A 448 -21.41 8.67 -13.29
CA GLU A 448 -21.75 9.97 -13.89
C GLU A 448 -22.95 10.61 -13.21
N GLU A 449 -24.01 9.84 -12.89
CA GLU A 449 -25.14 10.32 -12.09
C GLU A 449 -24.71 10.82 -10.70
N THR A 450 -23.76 10.12 -10.08
CA THR A 450 -23.24 10.52 -8.76
C THR A 450 -22.39 11.79 -8.84
N LEU A 451 -21.57 11.93 -9.88
CA LEU A 451 -20.81 13.16 -10.11
C LEU A 451 -21.74 14.37 -10.29
N LYS A 452 -22.80 14.23 -11.07
CA LYS A 452 -23.83 15.26 -11.23
C LYS A 452 -24.51 15.58 -9.90
N TYR A 453 -24.84 14.58 -9.10
CA TYR A 453 -25.41 14.77 -7.76
C TYR A 453 -24.46 15.57 -6.84
N ILE A 454 -23.15 15.27 -6.87
CA ILE A 454 -22.12 16.00 -6.11
C ILE A 454 -22.10 17.48 -6.50
N GLU A 455 -22.15 17.79 -7.80
CA GLU A 455 -22.15 19.15 -8.33
C GLU A 455 -23.42 19.92 -7.92
N GLU A 456 -24.60 19.33 -8.14
CA GLU A 456 -25.89 19.95 -7.84
C GLU A 456 -26.06 20.25 -6.35
N HIS A 457 -25.54 19.39 -5.46
CA HIS A 457 -25.65 19.54 -4.02
C HIS A 457 -24.43 20.21 -3.38
N LYS A 458 -23.46 20.67 -4.18
CA LYS A 458 -22.20 21.27 -3.70
C LYS A 458 -21.52 20.40 -2.63
N MET A 459 -21.53 19.10 -2.85
CA MET A 459 -20.94 18.11 -1.95
C MET A 459 -19.48 17.84 -2.29
N LYS A 460 -18.75 17.25 -1.35
CA LYS A 460 -17.46 16.62 -1.62
C LYS A 460 -17.66 15.12 -1.89
N GLY A 461 -16.79 14.58 -2.74
CA GLY A 461 -16.78 13.15 -3.06
C GLY A 461 -15.42 12.52 -2.83
N ILE A 462 -15.44 11.24 -2.50
CA ILE A 462 -14.23 10.41 -2.37
C ILE A 462 -14.29 9.32 -3.44
N VAL A 463 -13.28 9.30 -4.30
CA VAL A 463 -13.02 8.13 -5.14
C VAL A 463 -12.22 7.13 -4.29
N LEU A 464 -12.95 6.16 -3.72
CA LEU A 464 -12.36 5.08 -2.94
C LEU A 464 -11.86 4.02 -3.90
N SER A 465 -10.55 3.96 -4.09
CA SER A 465 -9.92 3.14 -5.11
C SER A 465 -9.23 1.92 -4.50
N GLY A 466 -9.19 0.83 -5.25
CA GLY A 466 -8.58 -0.40 -4.76
C GLY A 466 -8.67 -1.55 -5.74
N ARG A 467 -8.84 -2.75 -5.21
CA ARG A 467 -9.07 -3.98 -5.98
C ARG A 467 -10.56 -4.31 -5.97
N PRO A 468 -11.07 -5.14 -6.90
CA PRO A 468 -12.48 -5.53 -6.92
C PRO A 468 -13.02 -6.02 -5.58
N TYR A 469 -12.25 -6.81 -4.86
CA TYR A 469 -12.64 -7.38 -3.57
C TYR A 469 -12.71 -6.37 -2.41
N HIS A 470 -12.23 -5.14 -2.59
CA HIS A 470 -12.35 -4.10 -1.56
C HIS A 470 -13.79 -3.61 -1.36
N ILE A 471 -14.72 -3.96 -2.25
CA ILE A 471 -16.15 -3.68 -2.02
C ILE A 471 -16.78 -4.63 -0.97
N ASP A 472 -16.09 -5.71 -0.59
CA ASP A 472 -16.55 -6.62 0.47
C ASP A 472 -16.57 -5.88 1.82
N PRO A 473 -17.71 -5.90 2.55
CA PRO A 473 -17.84 -5.21 3.84
C PRO A 473 -16.90 -5.72 4.93
N GLU A 474 -16.54 -7.01 4.92
CA GLU A 474 -15.58 -7.57 5.87
C GLU A 474 -14.16 -7.08 5.57
N ILE A 475 -13.79 -6.98 4.29
CA ILE A 475 -12.47 -6.52 3.88
C ILE A 475 -12.31 -5.00 4.10
N ASN A 476 -13.33 -4.19 3.74
CA ASN A 476 -13.26 -2.73 3.93
C ASN A 476 -13.69 -2.27 5.32
N HIS A 477 -14.10 -3.18 6.20
CA HIS A 477 -14.51 -2.93 7.58
C HIS A 477 -15.60 -1.84 7.75
N GLY A 478 -16.41 -1.57 6.72
CA GLY A 478 -17.44 -0.55 6.75
C GLY A 478 -16.91 0.87 6.54
N LEU A 479 -15.73 1.05 5.97
CA LEU A 479 -15.11 2.34 5.67
C LEU A 479 -16.02 3.29 4.90
N THR A 480 -16.82 2.76 3.98
CA THR A 480 -17.73 3.56 3.17
C THR A 480 -18.84 4.22 4.02
N ASP A 481 -19.24 3.58 5.13
CA ASP A 481 -20.21 4.16 6.06
C ASP A 481 -19.61 5.33 6.84
N ILE A 482 -18.32 5.26 7.17
CA ILE A 482 -17.57 6.35 7.79
C ILE A 482 -17.50 7.54 6.84
N ILE A 483 -17.15 7.34 5.57
CA ILE A 483 -17.05 8.42 4.58
C ILE A 483 -18.42 9.10 4.40
N THR A 484 -19.49 8.32 4.22
CA THR A 484 -20.84 8.88 4.04
C THR A 484 -21.38 9.55 5.29
N SER A 485 -20.95 9.13 6.49
CA SER A 485 -21.32 9.82 7.74
C SER A 485 -20.78 11.24 7.82
N PHE A 486 -19.69 11.52 7.13
CA PHE A 486 -19.12 12.88 6.98
C PHE A 486 -19.75 13.68 5.83
N ASN A 487 -20.87 13.23 5.28
CA ASN A 487 -21.58 13.86 4.17
C ASN A 487 -20.72 13.95 2.90
N MET A 488 -19.88 12.95 2.63
CA MET A 488 -19.10 12.82 1.40
C MET A 488 -19.60 11.61 0.60
N ALA A 489 -19.82 11.81 -0.71
CA ALA A 489 -20.22 10.73 -1.60
C ALA A 489 -19.05 9.75 -1.85
N VAL A 490 -19.36 8.47 -2.03
CA VAL A 490 -18.37 7.44 -2.32
C VAL A 490 -18.55 6.94 -3.75
N LEU A 491 -17.50 7.12 -4.56
CA LEU A 491 -17.37 6.57 -5.92
C LEU A 491 -16.37 5.40 -5.91
N THR A 492 -16.50 4.49 -6.86
CA THR A 492 -15.49 3.45 -7.12
C THR A 492 -14.53 3.89 -8.23
N GLU A 493 -13.34 3.30 -8.29
CA GLU A 493 -12.35 3.63 -9.33
C GLU A 493 -12.88 3.37 -10.74
N ASP A 494 -13.62 2.29 -10.96
CA ASP A 494 -14.17 1.90 -12.27
C ASP A 494 -15.37 2.76 -12.70
N SER A 495 -16.04 3.41 -11.74
CA SER A 495 -17.14 4.32 -12.04
C SER A 495 -16.68 5.64 -12.67
N VAL A 496 -15.39 5.99 -12.55
CA VAL A 496 -14.82 7.26 -13.04
C VAL A 496 -13.59 7.10 -13.94
N ALA A 497 -12.93 5.94 -13.94
CA ALA A 497 -11.69 5.73 -14.69
C ALA A 497 -11.83 6.00 -16.20
N HIS A 498 -12.99 5.75 -16.79
CA HIS A 498 -13.26 6.00 -18.22
C HIS A 498 -13.23 7.50 -18.56
N LEU A 499 -13.45 8.39 -17.59
CA LEU A 499 -13.41 9.84 -17.75
C LEU A 499 -11.96 10.40 -17.62
N GLY A 500 -11.04 9.61 -17.06
CA GLY A 500 -9.66 10.04 -16.84
C GLY A 500 -8.82 10.00 -18.11
N ASN A 501 -8.16 11.11 -18.42
CA ASN A 501 -7.15 11.19 -19.48
C ASN A 501 -5.76 10.96 -18.87
N LEU A 502 -5.24 9.73 -18.98
CA LEU A 502 -3.92 9.38 -18.48
C LEU A 502 -2.85 9.72 -19.49
N GLU A 503 -2.07 10.76 -19.21
CA GLU A 503 -0.90 11.14 -20.01
C GLU A 503 0.16 10.04 -19.98
N ARG A 504 0.65 9.66 -21.16
CA ARG A 504 1.68 8.61 -21.32
C ARG A 504 2.93 9.17 -22.01
N PRO A 505 4.14 8.67 -21.73
CA PRO A 505 4.45 7.49 -20.89
C PRO A 505 4.40 7.80 -19.39
N ILE A 506 3.86 6.89 -18.59
CA ILE A 506 4.02 6.91 -17.14
C ILE A 506 5.36 6.28 -16.73
N ARG A 507 5.84 6.57 -15.52
CA ARG A 507 7.14 6.10 -15.03
C ARG A 507 7.22 4.58 -14.91
N VAL A 508 6.14 3.97 -14.45
CA VAL A 508 6.05 2.51 -14.23
C VAL A 508 5.68 1.78 -15.52
N VAL A 509 5.96 0.48 -15.56
CA VAL A 509 5.41 -0.41 -16.58
C VAL A 509 3.97 -0.72 -16.19
N ASP A 510 3.02 -0.23 -16.97
CA ASP A 510 1.59 -0.40 -16.75
C ASP A 510 1.13 -1.79 -17.20
N GLN A 511 1.27 -2.76 -16.28
CA GLN A 511 1.13 -4.18 -16.64
C GLN A 511 -0.05 -4.89 -15.97
N TRP A 512 -0.70 -4.28 -14.99
CA TRP A 512 -1.82 -4.90 -14.28
C TRP A 512 -3.12 -4.15 -14.55
N MET A 513 -4.13 -4.86 -14.97
CA MET A 513 -5.40 -4.28 -15.40
C MET A 513 -6.05 -3.38 -14.34
N TYR A 514 -6.17 -3.86 -13.10
CA TYR A 514 -6.80 -3.07 -12.04
C TYR A 514 -5.97 -1.87 -11.59
N HIS A 515 -4.64 -1.92 -11.75
CA HIS A 515 -3.78 -0.76 -11.48
C HIS A 515 -3.94 0.33 -12.53
N THR A 516 -4.10 -0.05 -13.79
CA THR A 516 -4.40 0.88 -14.88
C THR A 516 -5.67 1.70 -14.58
N ARG A 517 -6.70 1.06 -14.01
CA ARG A 517 -7.90 1.76 -13.55
C ARG A 517 -7.59 2.80 -12.48
N LEU A 518 -6.72 2.48 -11.51
CA LEU A 518 -6.31 3.41 -10.44
C LEU A 518 -5.59 4.62 -11.03
N TYR A 519 -4.70 4.43 -12.00
CA TYR A 519 -4.01 5.53 -12.67
C TYR A 519 -4.97 6.44 -13.42
N ARG A 520 -5.94 5.87 -14.12
CA ARG A 520 -6.97 6.65 -14.83
C ARG A 520 -7.91 7.36 -13.87
N ALA A 521 -8.35 6.71 -12.80
CA ALA A 521 -9.14 7.35 -11.76
C ALA A 521 -8.40 8.53 -11.11
N ALA A 522 -7.10 8.37 -10.82
CA ALA A 522 -6.25 9.45 -10.32
C ALA A 522 -6.11 10.59 -11.33
N ALA A 523 -5.98 10.27 -12.64
CA ALA A 523 -5.93 11.25 -13.71
C ALA A 523 -7.23 12.06 -13.84
N PHE A 524 -8.38 11.46 -13.53
CA PHE A 524 -9.66 12.16 -13.45
C PHE A 524 -9.75 13.06 -12.20
N VAL A 525 -9.44 12.49 -11.02
CA VAL A 525 -9.56 13.20 -9.74
C VAL A 525 -8.62 14.41 -9.67
N LYS A 526 -7.42 14.33 -10.27
CA LYS A 526 -6.46 15.45 -10.23
C LYS A 526 -7.01 16.75 -10.82
N GLU A 527 -7.97 16.68 -11.74
CA GLU A 527 -8.57 17.85 -12.41
C GLU A 527 -9.83 18.40 -11.68
N ARG A 528 -10.25 17.76 -10.57
CA ARG A 528 -11.49 18.08 -9.85
C ARG A 528 -11.17 18.65 -8.47
N THR A 529 -11.78 19.76 -8.08
CA THR A 529 -11.63 20.41 -6.76
C THR A 529 -12.58 19.84 -5.71
N ASP A 530 -13.66 19.22 -6.13
CA ASP A 530 -14.70 18.62 -5.29
C ASP A 530 -14.47 17.15 -4.96
N LEU A 531 -13.46 16.52 -5.57
CA LEU A 531 -13.11 15.11 -5.37
C LEU A 531 -11.72 14.96 -4.77
N GLU A 532 -11.56 13.95 -3.90
CA GLU A 532 -10.25 13.43 -3.48
C GLU A 532 -10.20 11.92 -3.65
N LEU A 533 -8.98 11.36 -3.72
CA LEU A 533 -8.76 9.93 -3.89
C LEU A 533 -8.21 9.31 -2.61
N ILE A 534 -8.87 8.26 -2.15
CA ILE A 534 -8.36 7.37 -1.10
C ILE A 534 -8.07 6.01 -1.74
N GLN A 535 -6.85 5.50 -1.57
CA GLN A 535 -6.49 4.18 -2.03
C GLN A 535 -6.45 3.18 -0.88
N LEU A 536 -7.14 2.05 -1.08
CA LEU A 536 -7.07 0.88 -0.18
C LEU A 536 -5.95 -0.06 -0.62
N THR A 537 -5.19 -0.56 0.34
CA THR A 537 -4.13 -1.54 0.12
C THR A 537 -4.04 -2.52 1.29
N SER A 538 -3.52 -3.72 1.04
CA SER A 538 -3.21 -4.68 2.10
C SER A 538 -1.79 -4.48 2.62
N PHE A 539 -1.54 -4.82 3.88
CA PHE A 539 -0.19 -4.84 4.44
C PHE A 539 0.74 -5.74 3.62
N GLY A 540 1.95 -5.25 3.34
CA GLY A 540 2.97 -5.99 2.59
C GLY A 540 2.64 -6.23 1.12
N CYS A 541 1.63 -5.57 0.55
CA CYS A 541 1.30 -5.70 -0.87
C CYS A 541 2.36 -5.04 -1.77
N GLY A 542 3.29 -5.84 -2.29
CA GLY A 542 4.37 -5.32 -3.13
C GLY A 542 3.93 -4.81 -4.51
N LEU A 543 2.74 -5.19 -4.99
CA LEU A 543 2.16 -4.59 -6.19
C LEU A 543 1.68 -3.18 -5.91
N ASP A 544 1.00 -2.99 -4.77
CA ASP A 544 0.52 -1.67 -4.38
C ASP A 544 1.68 -0.73 -4.03
N ALA A 545 2.85 -1.25 -3.64
CA ALA A 545 4.06 -0.43 -3.50
C ALA A 545 4.43 0.29 -4.81
N VAL A 546 4.20 -0.35 -5.97
CA VAL A 546 4.40 0.25 -7.30
C VAL A 546 3.28 1.23 -7.62
N THR A 547 2.03 0.80 -7.41
CA THR A 547 0.83 1.57 -7.79
C THR A 547 0.67 2.83 -6.96
N SER A 548 0.83 2.74 -5.64
CA SER A 548 0.65 3.87 -4.74
C SER A 548 1.61 5.02 -5.05
N ASP A 549 2.86 4.70 -5.36
CA ASP A 549 3.84 5.70 -5.77
C ASP A 549 3.44 6.41 -7.08
N GLN A 550 2.93 5.65 -8.06
CA GLN A 550 2.50 6.23 -9.35
C GLN A 550 1.22 7.05 -9.21
N VAL A 551 0.24 6.59 -8.42
CA VAL A 551 -0.99 7.35 -8.11
C VAL A 551 -0.65 8.66 -7.41
N ALA A 552 0.25 8.62 -6.41
CA ALA A 552 0.71 9.80 -5.71
C ALA A 552 1.36 10.81 -6.66
N GLU A 553 2.21 10.36 -7.61
CA GLU A 553 2.83 11.23 -8.62
C GLU A 553 1.80 11.87 -9.55
N ILE A 554 0.78 11.12 -9.99
CA ILE A 554 -0.30 11.65 -10.83
C ILE A 554 -1.08 12.75 -10.09
N LEU A 555 -1.45 12.52 -8.84
CA LEU A 555 -2.18 13.49 -8.03
C LEU A 555 -1.32 14.72 -7.70
N ALA A 556 -0.05 14.52 -7.34
CA ALA A 556 0.88 15.58 -7.01
C ALA A 556 1.14 16.54 -8.18
N SER A 557 0.99 16.11 -9.46
CA SER A 557 1.13 16.97 -10.63
C SER A 557 0.16 18.17 -10.65
N ARG A 558 -0.95 18.04 -9.90
CA ARG A 558 -1.94 19.12 -9.71
C ARG A 558 -2.01 19.63 -8.26
N GLY A 559 -1.08 19.21 -7.41
CA GLY A 559 -1.07 19.60 -6.00
C GLY A 559 -2.22 18.99 -5.19
N LYS A 560 -2.77 17.84 -5.63
CA LYS A 560 -3.82 17.10 -4.92
C LYS A 560 -3.21 16.26 -3.80
N MET A 561 -4.00 16.06 -2.75
CA MET A 561 -3.63 15.19 -1.64
C MET A 561 -3.74 13.71 -2.04
N TYR A 562 -2.92 12.87 -1.42
CA TYR A 562 -2.98 11.43 -1.60
C TYR A 562 -3.15 10.74 -0.25
N THR A 563 -4.22 9.98 -0.09
CA THR A 563 -4.49 9.25 1.14
C THR A 563 -4.46 7.75 0.89
N LEU A 564 -3.55 7.06 1.57
CA LEU A 564 -3.41 5.60 1.51
C LEU A 564 -3.89 4.99 2.82
N ILE A 565 -4.87 4.08 2.76
CA ILE A 565 -5.38 3.33 3.91
C ILE A 565 -4.99 1.87 3.77
N LYS A 566 -4.23 1.38 4.74
CA LYS A 566 -3.88 -0.04 4.84
C LYS A 566 -4.97 -0.79 5.58
N ILE A 567 -5.45 -1.87 4.99
CA ILE A 567 -6.46 -2.78 5.56
C ILE A 567 -5.86 -4.15 5.80
N ASP A 568 -6.29 -4.78 6.89
CA ASP A 568 -5.83 -6.10 7.33
C ASP A 568 -6.94 -6.84 8.06
N GLU A 569 -6.67 -8.00 8.65
CA GLU A 569 -7.61 -8.80 9.44
C GLU A 569 -8.19 -8.04 10.63
N GLY A 570 -7.38 -7.18 11.25
CA GLY A 570 -7.78 -6.28 12.32
C GLY A 570 -8.26 -4.93 11.79
N SER A 571 -9.44 -4.49 12.21
CA SER A 571 -9.92 -3.15 11.86
C SER A 571 -9.51 -2.13 12.93
N ASN A 572 -8.70 -1.15 12.55
CA ASN A 572 -8.49 0.05 13.36
C ASN A 572 -9.31 1.22 12.78
N LEU A 573 -10.63 1.12 12.93
CA LEU A 573 -11.54 2.13 12.38
C LEU A 573 -11.39 3.51 13.03
N GLY A 574 -10.89 3.57 14.28
CA GLY A 574 -10.61 4.84 14.95
C GLY A 574 -9.58 5.66 14.18
N ALA A 575 -8.43 5.06 13.88
CA ALA A 575 -7.37 5.66 13.09
C ALA A 575 -7.83 6.08 11.70
N VAL A 576 -8.58 5.21 11.03
CA VAL A 576 -9.15 5.48 9.71
C VAL A 576 -10.13 6.67 9.76
N LYS A 577 -10.97 6.73 10.80
CA LYS A 577 -11.91 7.85 11.00
C LYS A 577 -11.17 9.18 11.16
N ILE A 578 -10.10 9.21 11.96
CA ILE A 578 -9.26 10.40 12.14
C ILE A 578 -8.68 10.85 10.80
N ARG A 579 -8.14 9.92 10.00
CA ARG A 579 -7.60 10.23 8.66
C ARG A 579 -8.62 10.85 7.73
N ILE A 580 -9.85 10.29 7.69
CA ILE A 580 -10.91 10.80 6.82
C ILE A 580 -11.38 12.19 7.31
N ARG A 581 -11.49 12.40 8.63
CA ARG A 581 -11.82 13.71 9.19
C ARG A 581 -10.76 14.75 8.87
N SER A 582 -9.49 14.39 9.02
CA SER A 582 -8.36 15.26 8.67
C SER A 582 -8.32 15.60 7.18
N LEU A 583 -8.59 14.61 6.31
CA LEU A 583 -8.72 14.83 4.87
C LEU A 583 -9.86 15.82 4.56
N LYS A 584 -11.03 15.61 5.17
CA LYS A 584 -12.18 16.50 4.99
C LYS A 584 -11.85 17.94 5.41
N ALA A 585 -11.25 18.10 6.59
CA ALA A 585 -10.85 19.43 7.08
C ALA A 585 -9.84 20.11 6.16
N ALA A 586 -8.87 19.35 5.65
CA ALA A 586 -7.92 19.90 4.67
C ALA A 586 -8.59 20.30 3.35
N MET A 587 -9.61 19.56 2.88
CA MET A 587 -10.42 19.94 1.72
C MET A 587 -11.17 21.24 1.97
N GLU A 588 -11.82 21.39 3.13
CA GLU A 588 -12.58 22.56 3.52
C GLU A 588 -11.68 23.80 3.69
N GLU A 589 -10.51 23.62 4.29
CA GLU A 589 -9.52 24.70 4.44
C GLU A 589 -8.98 25.17 3.08
N ARG A 590 -8.67 24.23 2.18
CA ARG A 590 -8.24 24.56 0.81
C ARG A 590 -9.30 25.32 0.04
N GLU A 591 -10.57 24.98 0.20
CA GLU A 591 -11.69 25.69 -0.40
C GLU A 591 -11.84 27.09 0.19
N LYS A 592 -11.82 27.23 1.53
CA LYS A 592 -11.87 28.53 2.22
C LYS A 592 -10.75 29.48 1.77
N ASN A 593 -9.57 28.94 1.52
CA ASN A 593 -8.41 29.71 1.07
C ASN A 593 -8.32 29.83 -0.47
N ASN A 594 -9.33 29.37 -1.21
CA ASN A 594 -9.37 29.41 -2.69
C ASN A 594 -8.10 28.83 -3.35
N VAL A 595 -7.58 27.73 -2.84
CA VAL A 595 -6.36 27.10 -3.33
C VAL A 595 -6.59 26.55 -4.75
N LYS A 596 -5.93 27.14 -5.72
CA LYS A 596 -6.00 26.69 -7.13
C LYS A 596 -5.18 25.43 -7.38
N LEU A 597 -5.63 24.61 -8.32
CA LEU A 597 -4.86 23.48 -8.81
C LEU A 597 -3.54 23.95 -9.42
N LYS A 598 -2.43 23.33 -9.01
CA LYS A 598 -1.09 23.64 -9.52
C LYS A 598 -0.83 22.89 -10.83
N ASN A 599 0.14 23.33 -11.60
CA ASN A 599 0.63 22.59 -12.75
C ASN A 599 2.12 22.31 -12.51
N ILE A 600 2.44 21.10 -12.05
CA ILE A 600 3.80 20.67 -11.73
C ILE A 600 4.21 19.65 -12.81
N ASP A 601 5.23 19.98 -13.59
CA ASP A 601 5.76 19.04 -14.58
C ASP A 601 6.47 17.89 -13.90
N ASN A 602 5.78 16.76 -13.81
CA ASN A 602 6.29 15.48 -13.33
C ASN A 602 6.55 14.50 -14.49
N SER A 603 6.60 15.01 -15.72
CA SER A 603 6.82 14.18 -16.91
C SER A 603 8.14 13.42 -16.82
N TYR A 604 8.09 12.16 -17.21
CA TYR A 604 9.27 11.31 -17.28
C TYR A 604 9.94 11.45 -18.64
N LYS A 605 11.14 12.01 -18.65
CA LYS A 605 11.99 12.04 -19.85
C LYS A 605 12.83 10.77 -19.93
N LYS A 606 12.78 10.09 -21.06
CA LYS A 606 13.53 8.87 -21.29
C LYS A 606 14.94 9.20 -21.76
N ASN A 607 15.94 8.85 -20.96
CA ASN A 607 17.34 8.98 -21.35
C ASN A 607 17.79 7.71 -22.07
N LEU A 608 18.22 7.84 -23.32
CA LEU A 608 18.65 6.74 -24.17
C LEU A 608 20.15 6.55 -24.09
N PHE A 609 20.61 5.30 -24.01
CA PHE A 609 22.00 4.95 -24.21
C PHE A 609 22.30 4.94 -25.71
N THR A 610 23.09 5.92 -26.18
CA THR A 610 23.36 6.14 -27.61
C THR A 610 24.56 5.32 -28.13
N LYS A 611 24.77 5.33 -29.44
CA LYS A 611 25.92 4.63 -30.05
C LYS A 611 27.26 5.27 -29.68
N GLU A 612 27.28 6.57 -29.49
CA GLU A 612 28.43 7.36 -29.08
C GLU A 612 28.86 7.01 -27.67
N MET A 613 27.89 6.87 -26.75
CA MET A 613 28.12 6.49 -25.37
C MET A 613 28.77 5.10 -25.23
N LYS A 614 28.56 4.20 -26.19
CA LYS A 614 29.16 2.86 -26.15
C LYS A 614 30.71 2.88 -26.11
N LYS A 615 31.33 3.94 -26.57
CA LYS A 615 32.80 4.00 -26.73
C LYS A 615 33.52 4.22 -25.41
N ASP A 616 32.99 5.11 -24.56
CA ASP A 616 33.66 5.64 -23.37
C ASP A 616 32.82 5.64 -22.09
N TRP A 617 31.58 5.21 -22.17
CA TRP A 617 30.70 5.09 -20.99
C TRP A 617 30.85 3.74 -20.31
N THR A 618 30.75 3.74 -18.98
CA THR A 618 30.73 2.53 -18.17
C THR A 618 29.29 2.13 -17.87
N ILE A 619 28.96 0.87 -18.10
CA ILE A 619 27.65 0.31 -17.75
C ILE A 619 27.78 -0.37 -16.39
N LEU A 620 27.01 0.05 -15.39
CA LEU A 620 26.99 -0.59 -14.09
C LEU A 620 25.85 -1.61 -14.03
N ALA A 621 26.18 -2.84 -13.64
CA ALA A 621 25.24 -3.93 -13.43
C ALA A 621 25.16 -4.28 -11.94
N PRO A 622 23.96 -4.53 -11.38
CA PRO A 622 23.85 -4.98 -9.99
C PRO A 622 24.34 -6.39 -9.84
N GLN A 623 24.91 -6.74 -8.68
CA GLN A 623 25.30 -8.10 -8.35
C GLN A 623 24.07 -8.95 -8.00
N MET A 624 23.77 -9.94 -8.82
CA MET A 624 22.64 -10.84 -8.61
C MET A 624 23.05 -12.28 -8.31
N SER A 625 24.25 -12.69 -8.77
CA SER A 625 24.84 -14.03 -8.52
C SER A 625 26.35 -13.93 -8.60
N PRO A 626 27.08 -14.01 -7.48
CA PRO A 626 28.52 -13.72 -7.44
C PRO A 626 29.36 -14.51 -8.43
N ILE A 627 29.04 -15.76 -8.68
CA ILE A 627 29.81 -16.64 -9.59
C ILE A 627 29.40 -16.38 -11.04
N HIS A 628 28.11 -16.42 -11.37
CA HIS A 628 27.62 -16.24 -12.74
C HIS A 628 27.98 -14.86 -13.31
N PHE A 629 27.85 -13.81 -12.48
CA PHE A 629 28.06 -12.44 -12.96
C PHE A 629 29.52 -12.13 -13.29
N GLN A 630 30.48 -12.88 -12.75
CA GLN A 630 31.89 -12.80 -13.22
C GLN A 630 32.02 -13.25 -14.68
N PHE A 631 31.36 -14.35 -15.07
CA PHE A 631 31.35 -14.82 -16.46
C PHE A 631 30.52 -13.89 -17.36
N ILE A 632 29.38 -13.41 -16.89
CA ILE A 632 28.50 -12.50 -17.62
C ILE A 632 29.23 -11.18 -17.90
N GLU A 633 29.96 -10.62 -16.93
CA GLU A 633 30.76 -9.41 -17.10
C GLU A 633 31.79 -9.61 -18.23
N LYS A 634 32.55 -10.70 -18.20
CA LYS A 634 33.53 -11.01 -19.22
C LYS A 634 32.92 -11.23 -20.62
N ALA A 635 31.75 -11.88 -20.68
CA ALA A 635 31.00 -12.09 -21.91
C ALA A 635 30.55 -10.77 -22.56
N VAL A 636 30.06 -9.83 -21.74
CA VAL A 636 29.63 -8.50 -22.19
C VAL A 636 30.82 -7.64 -22.62
N ARG A 637 31.92 -7.62 -21.84
CA ARG A 637 33.17 -6.94 -22.17
C ARG A 637 33.76 -7.45 -23.49
N ALA A 638 33.78 -8.77 -23.67
CA ALA A 638 34.24 -9.42 -24.92
C ALA A 638 33.31 -9.15 -26.13
N SER A 639 32.19 -8.51 -25.91
CA SER A 639 31.25 -8.06 -26.96
C SER A 639 31.34 -6.56 -27.22
N GLY A 640 32.36 -5.89 -26.67
CA GLY A 640 32.70 -4.49 -26.93
C GLY A 640 31.91 -3.48 -26.08
N TYR A 641 31.49 -3.86 -24.87
CA TYR A 641 30.90 -2.95 -23.91
C TYR A 641 31.80 -2.81 -22.68
N ASN A 642 31.94 -1.60 -22.16
CA ASN A 642 32.58 -1.38 -20.88
C ASN A 642 31.51 -1.56 -19.79
N ILE A 643 31.59 -2.63 -19.02
CA ILE A 643 30.63 -2.98 -17.96
C ILE A 643 31.37 -3.33 -16.68
N ASP A 644 30.90 -2.83 -15.57
CA ASP A 644 31.31 -3.22 -14.22
C ASP A 644 30.14 -3.85 -13.48
N VAL A 645 30.33 -5.06 -12.99
CA VAL A 645 29.41 -5.70 -12.05
C VAL A 645 29.78 -5.19 -10.67
N LEU A 646 28.80 -4.55 -10.01
CA LEU A 646 29.00 -3.99 -8.67
C LEU A 646 29.34 -5.10 -7.67
N PRO A 647 30.11 -4.80 -6.60
CA PRO A 647 30.47 -5.80 -5.59
C PRO A 647 29.22 -6.34 -4.88
N ALA A 648 29.41 -7.40 -4.06
CA ALA A 648 28.35 -7.93 -3.22
C ALA A 648 27.76 -6.83 -2.31
N ASN A 649 26.49 -6.99 -1.96
CA ASN A 649 25.75 -6.02 -1.17
C ASN A 649 26.42 -5.80 0.19
N ASP A 650 26.54 -4.53 0.54
CA ASP A 650 26.93 -4.03 1.84
C ASP A 650 25.76 -3.31 2.53
N LYS A 651 26.00 -2.85 3.73
CA LYS A 651 25.01 -2.15 4.54
C LYS A 651 24.65 -0.80 3.93
N GLU A 652 25.61 -0.12 3.34
CA GLU A 652 25.41 1.21 2.70
C GLU A 652 24.46 1.11 1.51
N ALA A 653 24.56 0.05 0.69
CA ALA A 653 23.62 -0.19 -0.39
C ALA A 653 22.17 -0.39 0.11
N ILE A 654 21.99 -1.09 1.24
CA ILE A 654 20.67 -1.26 1.85
C ILE A 654 20.14 0.10 2.33
N GLU A 655 20.95 0.88 3.03
CA GLU A 655 20.58 2.19 3.56
C GLU A 655 20.20 3.17 2.43
N GLU A 656 20.96 3.18 1.35
CA GLU A 656 20.59 3.97 0.17
C GLU A 656 19.30 3.46 -0.48
N GLY A 657 19.13 2.16 -0.62
CA GLY A 657 17.92 1.59 -1.22
C GLY A 657 16.64 1.91 -0.44
N ILE A 658 16.70 1.90 0.89
CA ILE A 658 15.56 2.23 1.76
C ILE A 658 15.10 3.69 1.56
N LYS A 659 16.00 4.60 1.21
CA LYS A 659 15.66 6.01 0.96
C LYS A 659 14.77 6.17 -0.27
N TYR A 660 14.98 5.38 -1.33
CA TYR A 660 14.38 5.61 -2.65
C TYR A 660 13.33 4.58 -3.07
N VAL A 661 13.34 3.39 -2.46
CA VAL A 661 12.41 2.32 -2.79
C VAL A 661 11.32 2.24 -1.74
N ASN A 662 10.07 2.08 -2.18
CA ASN A 662 8.95 1.87 -1.27
C ASN A 662 9.18 0.61 -0.42
N ASN A 663 9.09 0.73 0.90
CA ASN A 663 9.39 -0.36 1.85
C ASN A 663 8.44 -1.57 1.75
N ASP A 664 7.25 -1.41 1.17
CA ASP A 664 6.33 -2.52 0.89
C ASP A 664 6.75 -3.30 -0.38
N ALA A 665 7.76 -2.81 -1.14
CA ALA A 665 8.36 -3.54 -2.24
C ALA A 665 9.21 -4.71 -1.74
N CYS A 666 9.56 -5.64 -2.64
CA CYS A 666 10.39 -6.78 -2.27
C CYS A 666 11.84 -6.36 -1.96
N TYR A 667 12.45 -7.02 -0.99
CA TYR A 667 13.80 -6.73 -0.52
C TYR A 667 14.87 -6.70 -1.63
N PRO A 668 14.86 -7.60 -2.63
CA PRO A 668 15.81 -7.51 -3.75
C PRO A 668 15.76 -6.18 -4.51
N SER A 669 14.60 -5.52 -4.59
CA SER A 669 14.53 -4.20 -5.24
C SER A 669 15.27 -3.12 -4.47
N ILE A 670 15.21 -3.17 -3.12
CA ILE A 670 15.94 -2.26 -2.23
C ILE A 670 17.44 -2.43 -2.43
N LEU A 671 17.91 -3.70 -2.44
CA LEU A 671 19.33 -4.03 -2.61
C LEU A 671 19.86 -3.55 -3.96
N VAL A 672 19.21 -3.96 -5.04
CA VAL A 672 19.67 -3.71 -6.41
C VAL A 672 19.71 -2.21 -6.72
N ILE A 673 18.68 -1.48 -6.32
CA ILE A 673 18.61 -0.03 -6.56
C ILE A 673 19.58 0.71 -5.67
N GLY A 674 19.68 0.28 -4.40
CA GLY A 674 20.64 0.86 -3.46
C GLY A 674 22.08 0.71 -3.91
N GLN A 675 22.48 -0.47 -4.43
CA GLN A 675 23.82 -0.68 -5.03
C GLN A 675 24.13 0.33 -6.12
N MET A 676 23.20 0.50 -7.06
CA MET A 676 23.40 1.37 -8.21
C MET A 676 23.53 2.85 -7.78
N ILE A 677 22.65 3.30 -6.87
CA ILE A 677 22.68 4.67 -6.40
C ILE A 677 23.91 4.92 -5.53
N ASN A 678 24.27 3.98 -4.64
CA ASN A 678 25.48 4.08 -3.82
C ASN A 678 26.74 4.16 -4.69
N ALA A 679 26.82 3.35 -5.75
CA ALA A 679 27.93 3.39 -6.69
C ALA A 679 28.06 4.77 -7.36
N LEU A 680 26.95 5.38 -7.79
CA LEU A 680 26.98 6.74 -8.38
C LEU A 680 27.38 7.83 -7.37
N LYS A 681 27.01 7.68 -6.11
CA LYS A 681 27.37 8.62 -5.02
C LYS A 681 28.78 8.44 -4.52
N SER A 682 29.42 7.30 -4.72
CA SER A 682 30.75 6.95 -4.22
C SER A 682 31.89 7.83 -4.77
N GLY A 683 31.64 8.57 -5.85
CA GLY A 683 32.67 9.32 -6.59
C GLY A 683 33.59 8.45 -7.45
N LYS A 684 33.47 7.12 -7.40
CA LYS A 684 34.23 6.19 -8.25
C LYS A 684 33.85 6.26 -9.72
N TYR A 685 32.58 6.56 -10.01
CA TYR A 685 32.01 6.61 -11.34
C TYR A 685 31.49 8.02 -11.63
N ASP A 686 31.86 8.57 -12.81
CA ASP A 686 31.31 9.83 -13.28
C ASP A 686 29.88 9.63 -13.76
N PRO A 687 28.85 10.22 -13.11
CA PRO A 687 27.46 10.07 -13.52
C PRO A 687 27.17 10.51 -14.96
N ASN A 688 27.98 11.42 -15.52
CA ASN A 688 27.85 11.93 -16.89
C ASN A 688 28.44 10.97 -17.94
N LYS A 689 29.14 9.91 -17.48
CA LYS A 689 29.72 8.86 -18.34
C LYS A 689 29.32 7.47 -17.88
N THR A 690 28.23 7.37 -17.14
CA THR A 690 27.74 6.11 -16.58
C THR A 690 26.33 5.81 -17.07
N ALA A 691 26.07 4.57 -17.43
CA ALA A 691 24.74 4.02 -17.67
C ALA A 691 24.47 2.85 -16.73
N LEU A 692 23.22 2.58 -16.43
CA LEU A 692 22.83 1.46 -15.60
C LEU A 692 22.14 0.38 -16.43
N ILE A 693 22.32 -0.88 -16.06
CA ILE A 693 21.60 -2.00 -16.68
C ILE A 693 20.83 -2.78 -15.64
N ILE A 694 19.58 -3.09 -15.93
CA ILE A 694 18.71 -3.86 -15.05
C ILE A 694 17.83 -4.79 -15.88
N SER A 695 17.57 -6.00 -15.36
CA SER A 695 16.64 -6.93 -15.98
C SER A 695 15.19 -6.65 -15.56
N GLN A 696 14.26 -6.94 -16.47
CA GLN A 696 12.82 -6.97 -16.21
C GLN A 696 12.31 -8.39 -16.48
N THR A 697 11.47 -8.93 -15.61
CA THR A 697 10.93 -10.28 -15.81
C THR A 697 9.93 -10.38 -16.95
N GLY A 698 9.27 -9.26 -17.32
CA GLY A 698 8.27 -9.21 -18.40
C GLY A 698 6.92 -9.88 -18.09
N GLY A 699 6.77 -10.53 -16.93
CA GLY A 699 5.54 -11.18 -16.47
C GLY A 699 4.76 -10.36 -15.45
N GLY A 700 3.75 -10.97 -14.82
CA GLY A 700 2.91 -10.34 -13.79
C GLY A 700 3.63 -10.01 -12.47
N CYS A 701 4.90 -10.41 -12.33
CA CYS A 701 5.72 -10.13 -11.15
C CYS A 701 6.08 -8.63 -11.04
N ARG A 702 6.10 -8.11 -9.82
CA ARG A 702 6.54 -6.73 -9.52
C ARG A 702 7.98 -6.43 -9.92
N ALA A 703 8.84 -7.46 -10.08
CA ALA A 703 10.21 -7.29 -10.55
C ALA A 703 10.29 -6.65 -11.96
N THR A 704 9.28 -6.77 -12.78
CA THR A 704 9.13 -6.02 -14.03
C THR A 704 9.20 -4.51 -13.80
N ASN A 705 8.80 -4.03 -12.62
CA ASN A 705 8.77 -2.61 -12.23
C ASN A 705 10.00 -2.14 -11.43
N TYR A 706 11.05 -2.95 -11.26
CA TYR A 706 12.30 -2.45 -10.65
C TYR A 706 12.89 -1.28 -11.43
N VAL A 707 12.78 -1.30 -12.75
CA VAL A 707 13.16 -0.17 -13.61
C VAL A 707 12.39 1.11 -13.23
N GLY A 708 11.12 0.99 -12.90
CA GLY A 708 10.30 2.12 -12.44
C GLY A 708 10.77 2.70 -11.10
N PHE A 709 11.13 1.84 -10.15
CA PHE A 709 11.74 2.29 -8.90
C PHE A 709 13.11 2.92 -9.11
N LEU A 710 13.94 2.34 -9.99
CA LEU A 710 15.26 2.89 -10.32
C LEU A 710 15.14 4.29 -10.97
N LYS A 711 14.21 4.47 -11.90
CA LYS A 711 13.93 5.78 -12.52
C LYS A 711 13.60 6.85 -11.48
N LYS A 712 12.74 6.49 -10.51
CA LYS A 712 12.38 7.37 -9.40
C LYS A 712 13.58 7.66 -8.51
N GLY A 713 14.28 6.59 -8.09
CA GLY A 713 15.45 6.71 -7.22
C GLY A 713 16.54 7.57 -7.80
N LEU A 714 16.85 7.45 -9.09
CA LEU A 714 17.84 8.30 -9.78
C LEU A 714 17.44 9.78 -9.79
N ARG A 715 16.18 10.08 -10.09
CA ARG A 715 15.67 11.46 -10.06
C ARG A 715 15.82 12.08 -8.67
N GLU A 716 15.41 11.35 -7.64
CA GLU A 716 15.43 11.79 -6.25
C GLU A 716 16.86 11.83 -5.66
N ALA A 717 17.77 11.00 -6.17
CA ALA A 717 19.18 11.00 -5.78
C ALA A 717 20.03 12.09 -6.50
N GLY A 718 19.43 12.87 -7.40
CA GLY A 718 20.13 13.92 -8.15
C GLY A 718 20.79 13.48 -9.46
N PHE A 719 20.46 12.29 -9.97
CA PHE A 719 21.02 11.72 -11.22
C PHE A 719 19.96 11.53 -12.32
N PRO A 720 19.12 12.53 -12.64
CA PRO A 720 17.98 12.37 -13.54
C PRO A 720 18.40 12.03 -14.98
N ASN A 721 19.65 12.30 -15.37
CA ASN A 721 20.14 12.15 -16.73
C ASN A 721 20.83 10.80 -17.00
N VAL A 722 21.04 9.95 -16.01
CA VAL A 722 21.70 8.66 -16.17
C VAL A 722 20.81 7.70 -16.97
N PRO A 723 21.30 7.18 -18.13
CA PRO A 723 20.54 6.22 -18.94
C PRO A 723 20.36 4.88 -18.24
N ILE A 724 19.19 4.28 -18.44
CA ILE A 724 18.87 2.92 -17.94
C ILE A 724 18.65 2.00 -19.14
N ILE A 725 19.46 0.96 -19.23
CA ILE A 725 19.30 -0.15 -20.16
C ILE A 725 18.45 -1.20 -19.47
N SER A 726 17.20 -1.38 -19.91
CA SER A 726 16.33 -2.41 -19.35
C SER A 726 16.23 -3.61 -20.27
N LEU A 727 16.54 -4.78 -19.74
CA LEU A 727 16.47 -6.07 -20.44
C LEU A 727 15.16 -6.75 -20.10
N ASN A 728 14.30 -6.96 -21.09
CA ASN A 728 13.02 -7.65 -20.94
C ASN A 728 13.00 -8.91 -21.82
N VAL A 729 12.36 -9.98 -21.35
CA VAL A 729 12.18 -11.24 -22.09
C VAL A 729 11.39 -11.03 -23.38
N LEU A 730 10.47 -10.07 -23.41
CA LEU A 730 9.64 -9.70 -24.57
C LEU A 730 10.33 -8.70 -25.53
N GLY A 731 11.56 -8.29 -25.24
CA GLY A 731 12.32 -7.31 -25.98
C GLY A 731 12.85 -6.18 -25.09
N MET A 732 13.99 -5.60 -25.50
CA MET A 732 14.50 -4.41 -24.82
C MET A 732 13.66 -3.18 -25.18
N GLU A 733 13.50 -2.28 -24.23
CA GLU A 733 13.29 -0.88 -24.63
C GLU A 733 14.41 -0.50 -25.61
N ARG A 734 14.06 0.03 -26.80
CA ARG A 734 15.05 0.35 -27.83
C ARG A 734 16.12 1.28 -27.27
N GLN A 735 17.35 0.74 -27.18
CA GLN A 735 18.55 1.47 -26.76
C GLN A 735 19.51 1.49 -27.95
N PRO A 736 19.71 2.61 -28.66
CA PRO A 736 20.51 2.65 -29.89
C PRO A 736 21.94 2.15 -29.71
N GLY A 737 22.53 2.39 -28.52
CA GLY A 737 23.91 2.03 -28.19
C GLY A 737 24.09 0.59 -27.67
N PHE A 738 23.02 -0.08 -27.22
CA PHE A 738 23.12 -1.44 -26.69
C PHE A 738 22.32 -2.43 -27.53
N LYS A 739 23.02 -3.39 -28.14
CA LYS A 739 22.42 -4.40 -28.99
C LYS A 739 22.78 -5.80 -28.51
N ILE A 740 21.78 -6.64 -28.38
CA ILE A 740 21.96 -8.07 -28.07
C ILE A 740 22.19 -8.80 -29.41
N SER A 741 23.48 -9.12 -29.69
CA SER A 741 23.85 -9.91 -30.87
C SER A 741 23.79 -11.41 -30.57
N TYR A 742 23.65 -12.23 -31.61
CA TYR A 742 23.72 -13.69 -31.46
C TYR A 742 25.00 -14.16 -30.75
N ARG A 743 26.14 -13.49 -31.05
CA ARG A 743 27.43 -13.77 -30.40
C ARG A 743 27.38 -13.47 -28.90
N LEU A 744 26.73 -12.39 -28.50
CA LEU A 744 26.56 -12.04 -27.09
C LEU A 744 25.67 -13.07 -26.39
N ILE A 745 24.52 -13.43 -26.99
CA ILE A 745 23.64 -14.46 -26.44
C ILE A 745 24.40 -15.77 -26.19
N LYS A 746 25.15 -16.24 -27.19
CA LYS A 746 25.97 -17.48 -27.06
C LYS A 746 26.93 -17.38 -25.88
N LYS A 747 27.66 -16.25 -25.74
CA LYS A 747 28.60 -16.03 -24.63
C LYS A 747 27.89 -15.98 -23.26
N LEU A 748 26.72 -15.33 -23.20
CA LEU A 748 25.93 -15.26 -21.98
C LEU A 748 25.43 -16.65 -21.57
N MET A 749 24.94 -17.47 -22.51
CA MET A 749 24.55 -18.86 -22.24
C MET A 749 25.74 -19.69 -21.73
N MET A 750 26.91 -19.57 -22.33
CA MET A 750 28.13 -20.19 -21.83
C MET A 750 28.46 -19.73 -20.41
N GLY A 751 28.35 -18.42 -20.14
CA GLY A 751 28.54 -17.85 -18.79
C GLY A 751 27.60 -18.43 -17.75
N VAL A 752 26.34 -18.66 -18.09
CA VAL A 752 25.37 -19.31 -17.20
C VAL A 752 25.77 -20.77 -16.95
N ILE A 753 26.07 -21.55 -18.02
CA ILE A 753 26.44 -22.96 -17.89
C ILE A 753 27.71 -23.13 -17.03
N TYR A 754 28.74 -22.33 -17.27
CA TYR A 754 29.93 -22.33 -16.45
C TYR A 754 29.67 -21.92 -15.01
N GLY A 755 28.82 -20.89 -14.81
CA GLY A 755 28.40 -20.47 -13.48
C GLY A 755 27.70 -21.58 -12.70
N ASP A 756 26.82 -22.35 -13.34
CA ASP A 756 26.15 -23.52 -12.74
C ASP A 756 27.15 -24.61 -12.39
N LEU A 757 28.09 -24.88 -13.30
CA LEU A 757 29.16 -25.87 -13.06
C LEU A 757 29.97 -25.45 -11.82
N PHE A 758 30.45 -24.23 -11.77
CA PHE A 758 31.27 -23.74 -10.65
C PHE A 758 30.52 -23.72 -9.32
N ILE A 759 29.23 -23.33 -9.31
CA ILE A 759 28.40 -23.43 -8.09
C ILE A 759 28.29 -24.87 -7.61
N ARG A 760 28.03 -25.84 -8.52
CA ARG A 760 27.94 -27.27 -8.17
C ARG A 760 29.24 -27.76 -7.59
N VAL A 761 30.38 -27.45 -8.23
CA VAL A 761 31.72 -27.86 -7.76
C VAL A 761 31.98 -27.22 -6.39
N LEU A 762 31.77 -25.93 -6.26
CA LEU A 762 31.99 -25.20 -5.00
C LEU A 762 31.20 -25.79 -3.84
N TYR A 763 29.89 -26.01 -4.00
CA TYR A 763 29.05 -26.55 -2.93
C TYR A 763 29.39 -27.99 -2.59
N ARG A 764 29.95 -28.74 -3.53
CA ARG A 764 30.37 -30.14 -3.31
C ARG A 764 31.72 -30.23 -2.62
N VAL A 765 32.66 -29.33 -2.93
CA VAL A 765 34.05 -29.36 -2.42
C VAL A 765 34.20 -28.58 -1.11
N ARG A 766 33.51 -27.43 -0.98
CA ARG A 766 33.66 -26.53 0.17
C ARG A 766 33.45 -27.18 1.55
N PRO A 767 32.48 -28.09 1.77
CA PRO A 767 32.33 -28.76 3.06
C PRO A 767 33.53 -29.63 3.46
N TYR A 768 34.38 -30.00 2.49
CA TYR A 768 35.54 -30.89 2.69
C TYR A 768 36.88 -30.17 2.57
N GLU A 769 36.87 -28.82 2.43
CA GLU A 769 38.15 -28.09 2.35
C GLU A 769 38.91 -28.15 3.67
N THR A 770 40.20 -28.45 3.60
CA THR A 770 41.09 -28.49 4.77
C THR A 770 41.62 -27.12 5.16
N VAL A 771 41.70 -26.20 4.19
CA VAL A 771 42.05 -24.81 4.39
C VAL A 771 40.83 -23.97 4.04
N LYS A 772 40.27 -23.26 5.02
CA LYS A 772 39.06 -22.43 4.85
C LYS A 772 39.23 -21.44 3.69
N GLY A 773 38.33 -21.50 2.73
CA GLY A 773 38.31 -20.63 1.56
C GLY A 773 39.14 -21.11 0.37
N SER A 774 39.79 -22.27 0.46
CA SER A 774 40.57 -22.84 -0.68
C SER A 774 39.67 -23.17 -1.86
N ALA A 775 38.50 -23.72 -1.63
CA ALA A 775 37.52 -24.03 -2.67
C ALA A 775 37.03 -22.77 -3.44
N ASN A 776 37.08 -21.59 -2.83
CA ASN A 776 36.71 -20.32 -3.49
C ASN A 776 37.83 -19.74 -4.35
N LYS A 777 39.07 -20.25 -4.23
CA LYS A 777 40.25 -19.80 -5.01
C LYS A 777 40.39 -20.50 -6.34
N LEU A 778 39.71 -21.64 -6.51
CA LEU A 778 39.59 -22.37 -7.76
C LEU A 778 38.66 -21.70 -8.74
#